data_424923f2803664f21c26b2b81d4a119d
#
_entry.id   424923f2803664f21c26b2b81d4a119d
#
_cell.length_a   1.000
_cell.length_b   1.000
_cell.length_c   1.000
_cell.angle_alpha   90.00
_cell.angle_beta   90.00
_cell.angle_gamma   90.00
#
_symmetry.space_group_name_H-M   'P 1'
#
loop_
_entity.id
_entity.type
_entity.pdbx_description
1 polymer ?
#
loop_
_entity_poly.entity_id
_entity_poly.type
_entity_poly.pdbx_seq_one_letter_code
_entity_poly.pdbx_strand_id
1 'polypeptide(L)'
;MAVPGTPRPIRITLVLLWFEVSLFIPDLSQARSSQQFSSVEVVIPLRVTSKSRGAGSPGWLSYSLRFGGQRHVVHMRVKRLLISTHLPVFTYSEQHALQEDHPFVPEDCFYHGFVEGDPESLVALSTCYGGFRGMLQINNLMYEIEPIEYSTTFEHLVSQLDSDDTQSPHMRCGLTEELIAQQLALQASYNFTVEPRSRLNWWTHWRYIELAVVVDHGRYVYSQSNESRVQYDVFHVINAVDEYFKHMEVDVTLMGMEIWTARNLIDTTGDLEPVLERFSSWKSPNFDRRIIHDVAHLFRKELHGIQLGVAYVGGICYVPLNCGIDIFEGNSLTLFAHTLTHELGHNLGMLHDSGPCTCGDRFCIMYPSRQNSRRFSNCSYSEYMETVISTGTCILSPARPQHITRLRFCGNGAVEEGEECDCGSLQECARDHCCMTTCSLKPGAACGHGACCKKCKLLPSGTVCREKTNECDLPEWCNGTSPECPDDVYLQDGIECGTNSYCYQKACNNHDIQCKEIFGTEASSASASCYNDMNTQGNRFGHCEIYATRYLPCLSYDVMCGRVQCQNVVTLPALKDHYTVHQSHFNNTTCWGTDYHLGMSVPDIGEVKDGTVCDKDKICLNKRCVSRIRLSVDCQRQHCNRRGVCNNKQHCHCHPGWAPPNCTVKGLGGSIDSGPPPPLPPGATIPPLEENTTPSVENPPPPDANPTSGAESPENPHMARIIFTYVLIFIVLILFYLFCCLMLCKAKQKNKDEMPEKEDENEQQADESEV
;
A
#
# COMPACT_ATOMS: atom_id res chain seq x y z
N MET A 1 80.42 22.49 2.36
CA MET A 1 79.95 21.15 2.79
C MET A 1 78.42 21.22 2.93
N ALA A 2 77.73 20.79 1.94
CA ALA A 2 76.27 20.77 1.89
C ALA A 2 75.80 19.32 1.95
N VAL A 3 74.81 19.03 2.78
CA VAL A 3 74.14 17.76 2.81
C VAL A 3 72.68 18.03 2.42
N PRO A 4 72.13 17.36 1.37
CA PRO A 4 70.77 17.62 0.92
C PRO A 4 69.74 16.77 1.72
N GLY A 5 68.70 17.44 2.16
CA GLY A 5 67.53 16.82 2.83
C GLY A 5 66.68 16.03 1.88
N THR A 6 66.30 14.85 2.30
CA THR A 6 65.42 13.90 1.56
C THR A 6 63.95 14.23 1.75
N PRO A 7 63.13 14.21 0.67
CA PRO A 7 61.69 14.25 0.79
C PRO A 7 61.12 12.82 0.80
N ARG A 8 60.78 12.35 1.96
CA ARG A 8 60.07 11.06 2.13
C ARG A 8 59.00 11.10 3.21
N PRO A 9 57.81 11.71 2.93
CA PRO A 9 56.60 11.05 3.42
C PRO A 9 55.42 10.89 2.43
N ILE A 10 55.48 11.58 1.25
CA ILE A 10 54.31 11.60 0.34
C ILE A 10 54.08 10.24 -0.33
N ARG A 11 55.09 9.43 -0.58
CA ARG A 11 54.91 8.11 -1.22
C ARG A 11 54.32 7.05 -0.29
N ILE A 12 54.57 7.11 0.98
CA ILE A 12 54.07 6.13 1.97
C ILE A 12 52.58 6.41 2.25
N THR A 13 52.16 7.67 2.32
CA THR A 13 50.77 8.05 2.51
C THR A 13 49.89 7.70 1.29
N LEU A 14 50.39 7.83 0.07
CA LEU A 14 49.68 7.43 -1.12
C LEU A 14 49.56 5.90 -1.26
N VAL A 15 50.56 5.15 -0.83
CA VAL A 15 50.47 3.67 -0.86
C VAL A 15 49.54 3.15 0.26
N LEU A 16 49.48 3.78 1.42
CA LEU A 16 48.51 3.44 2.46
C LEU A 16 47.07 3.82 2.07
N LEU A 17 46.89 4.97 1.43
CA LEU A 17 45.56 5.33 0.86
C LEU A 17 45.12 4.39 -0.27
N TRP A 18 46.04 3.87 -1.06
CA TRP A 18 45.75 2.90 -2.13
C TRP A 18 45.39 1.53 -1.54
N PHE A 19 46.01 1.16 -0.40
CA PHE A 19 45.69 -0.08 0.34
C PHE A 19 44.37 0.01 1.06
N GLU A 20 44.01 1.17 1.63
CA GLU A 20 42.68 1.37 2.23
C GLU A 20 41.55 1.43 1.18
N VAL A 21 41.79 2.04 0.01
CA VAL A 21 40.81 2.06 -1.08
C VAL A 21 40.66 0.67 -1.72
N SER A 22 41.69 -0.16 -1.74
CA SER A 22 41.57 -1.55 -2.25
C SER A 22 40.89 -2.50 -1.27
N LEU A 23 40.78 -2.16 0.02
CA LEU A 23 40.01 -2.91 1.01
C LEU A 23 38.50 -2.55 1.02
N PHE A 24 38.12 -1.45 0.34
CA PHE A 24 36.73 -1.01 0.19
C PHE A 24 36.15 -1.25 -1.21
N ILE A 25 36.89 -1.91 -2.11
CA ILE A 25 36.30 -2.44 -3.35
C ILE A 25 35.65 -3.78 -2.92
N PRO A 26 34.32 -3.89 -2.85
CA PRO A 26 33.72 -5.18 -2.66
C PRO A 26 34.15 -6.08 -3.82
N ASP A 27 34.62 -7.26 -3.50
CA ASP A 27 35.02 -8.30 -4.44
C ASP A 27 33.88 -8.49 -5.46
N LEU A 28 34.05 -7.98 -6.67
CA LEU A 28 33.09 -8.19 -7.78
C LEU A 28 33.15 -9.62 -8.32
N SER A 29 33.82 -10.52 -7.62
CA SER A 29 33.95 -11.93 -7.97
C SER A 29 33.16 -12.87 -7.05
N GLN A 30 32.00 -12.45 -6.49
CA GLN A 30 30.99 -13.47 -6.18
C GLN A 30 30.42 -13.94 -7.51
N ALA A 31 30.99 -15.04 -7.98
CA ALA A 31 30.42 -15.82 -9.07
C ALA A 31 28.94 -16.06 -8.74
N ARG A 32 28.04 -15.28 -9.37
CA ARG A 32 26.64 -15.66 -9.48
C ARG A 32 26.67 -17.09 -9.97
N SER A 33 26.08 -17.98 -9.22
CA SER A 33 25.77 -19.32 -9.70
C SER A 33 25.00 -19.16 -11.02
N SER A 34 25.70 -19.38 -12.14
CA SER A 34 25.28 -18.97 -13.50
C SER A 34 24.35 -20.01 -14.13
N GLN A 35 23.59 -20.78 -13.35
CA GLN A 35 22.92 -21.98 -13.85
C GLN A 35 21.43 -21.84 -14.16
N GLN A 36 20.83 -20.66 -14.08
CA GLN A 36 19.38 -20.51 -14.31
C GLN A 36 18.98 -19.58 -15.47
N PHE A 37 19.92 -18.95 -16.15
CA PHE A 37 19.60 -17.96 -17.20
C PHE A 37 20.28 -18.33 -18.53
N SER A 38 19.48 -18.43 -19.61
CA SER A 38 19.98 -18.72 -20.96
C SER A 38 20.51 -17.48 -21.67
N SER A 39 19.93 -16.32 -21.42
CA SER A 39 20.39 -15.04 -21.97
C SER A 39 20.12 -13.91 -20.99
N VAL A 40 21.02 -12.93 -20.94
CA VAL A 40 20.87 -11.71 -20.14
C VAL A 40 21.10 -10.51 -21.05
N GLU A 41 20.13 -9.62 -21.13
CA GLU A 41 20.19 -8.42 -21.97
C GLU A 41 19.96 -7.16 -21.13
N VAL A 42 20.67 -6.06 -21.48
CA VAL A 42 20.46 -4.75 -20.88
C VAL A 42 19.37 -4.01 -21.66
N VAL A 43 18.35 -3.54 -20.94
CA VAL A 43 17.17 -2.90 -21.51
C VAL A 43 16.89 -1.56 -20.83
N ILE A 44 16.52 -0.56 -21.62
CA ILE A 44 16.02 0.72 -21.10
C ILE A 44 14.52 0.81 -21.39
N PRO A 45 13.66 0.74 -20.36
CA PRO A 45 12.23 0.89 -20.52
C PRO A 45 11.86 2.31 -20.99
N LEU A 46 11.18 2.42 -22.11
CA LEU A 46 10.75 3.69 -22.69
C LEU A 46 9.23 3.85 -22.52
N ARG A 47 8.81 4.90 -21.85
CA ARG A 47 7.38 5.19 -21.67
C ARG A 47 6.71 5.48 -23.02
N VAL A 48 5.64 4.77 -23.32
CA VAL A 48 4.84 4.97 -24.53
C VAL A 48 3.71 5.95 -24.21
N THR A 49 3.79 7.16 -24.80
CA THR A 49 2.70 8.14 -24.71
C THR A 49 1.84 8.02 -25.96
N SER A 50 0.61 7.55 -25.80
CA SER A 50 -0.33 7.43 -26.91
C SER A 50 -0.83 8.81 -27.33
N LYS A 51 -0.57 9.18 -28.60
CA LYS A 51 -1.21 10.32 -29.27
C LYS A 51 -2.51 9.94 -30.00
N SER A 52 -2.90 8.68 -29.97
CA SER A 52 -4.09 8.18 -30.67
C SER A 52 -5.28 8.04 -29.72
N ARG A 53 -6.44 8.48 -30.19
CA ARG A 53 -7.73 8.54 -29.46
C ARG A 53 -8.33 7.19 -29.01
N GLY A 54 -7.57 6.11 -28.95
CA GLY A 54 -8.12 4.78 -28.69
C GLY A 54 -7.44 3.89 -27.65
N ALA A 55 -6.29 4.28 -27.08
CA ALA A 55 -5.48 3.35 -26.25
C ALA A 55 -5.08 3.91 -24.88
N GLY A 56 -5.82 4.82 -24.32
CA GLY A 56 -5.57 5.42 -23.02
C GLY A 56 -6.76 5.25 -22.10
N SER A 57 -7.07 4.03 -21.64
CA SER A 57 -7.94 3.89 -20.48
C SER A 57 -7.23 4.53 -19.29
N PRO A 58 -7.91 5.40 -18.51
CA PRO A 58 -7.30 6.00 -17.33
C PRO A 58 -6.81 4.91 -16.37
N GLY A 59 -5.59 5.06 -15.85
CA GLY A 59 -4.98 4.11 -14.92
C GLY A 59 -4.00 3.11 -15.53
N TRP A 60 -3.90 3.02 -16.86
CA TRP A 60 -2.90 2.16 -17.53
C TRP A 60 -1.61 2.89 -17.82
N LEU A 61 -0.49 2.22 -17.55
CA LEU A 61 0.86 2.62 -17.95
C LEU A 61 1.34 1.71 -19.08
N SER A 62 2.07 2.29 -20.03
CA SER A 62 2.61 1.54 -21.17
C SER A 62 4.08 1.85 -21.33
N TYR A 63 4.91 0.79 -21.42
CA TYR A 63 6.33 0.87 -21.62
C TYR A 63 6.78 -0.03 -22.75
N SER A 64 7.75 0.44 -23.54
CA SER A 64 8.39 -0.33 -24.58
C SER A 64 9.73 -0.84 -24.07
N LEU A 65 9.89 -2.17 -24.10
CA LEU A 65 11.11 -2.91 -23.79
C LEU A 65 11.67 -3.51 -25.08
N ARG A 66 12.97 -3.62 -25.21
CA ARG A 66 13.60 -4.25 -26.37
C ARG A 66 14.58 -5.32 -25.91
N PHE A 67 14.19 -6.58 -26.08
CA PHE A 67 15.01 -7.78 -25.78
C PHE A 67 14.60 -8.94 -26.68
N GLY A 68 15.41 -9.99 -26.75
CA GLY A 68 15.18 -11.12 -27.65
C GLY A 68 15.12 -10.69 -29.13
N GLY A 69 15.81 -9.62 -29.49
CA GLY A 69 15.77 -9.06 -30.85
C GLY A 69 14.46 -8.38 -31.24
N GLN A 70 13.46 -8.32 -30.36
CA GLN A 70 12.11 -7.78 -30.60
C GLN A 70 11.78 -6.61 -29.69
N ARG A 71 10.76 -5.84 -30.08
CA ARG A 71 10.18 -4.79 -29.27
C ARG A 71 8.89 -5.28 -28.63
N HIS A 72 8.85 -5.27 -27.31
CA HIS A 72 7.67 -5.60 -26.53
C HIS A 72 7.06 -4.32 -25.94
N VAL A 73 5.76 -4.12 -26.11
CA VAL A 73 5.02 -3.03 -25.45
C VAL A 73 4.23 -3.65 -24.31
N VAL A 74 4.62 -3.31 -23.10
CA VAL A 74 4.00 -3.81 -21.87
C VAL A 74 2.95 -2.80 -21.41
N HIS A 75 1.72 -3.24 -21.28
CA HIS A 75 0.62 -2.50 -20.69
C HIS A 75 0.38 -3.00 -19.28
N MET A 76 0.38 -2.11 -18.30
CA MET A 76 0.25 -2.48 -16.90
C MET A 76 -0.62 -1.49 -16.13
N ARG A 77 -1.28 -1.98 -15.11
CA ARG A 77 -2.07 -1.18 -14.15
C ARG A 77 -1.71 -1.55 -12.72
N VAL A 78 -1.92 -0.63 -11.80
CA VAL A 78 -1.68 -0.86 -10.37
C VAL A 78 -2.56 -2.01 -9.87
N LYS A 79 -1.93 -2.99 -9.22
CA LYS A 79 -2.62 -4.01 -8.42
C LYS A 79 -2.72 -3.53 -6.98
N ARG A 80 -3.95 -3.46 -6.46
CA ARG A 80 -4.25 -3.09 -5.08
C ARG A 80 -4.63 -4.32 -4.28
N LEU A 81 -4.59 -4.21 -2.97
CA LEU A 81 -4.92 -5.29 -2.03
C LEU A 81 -4.03 -6.53 -2.16
N LEU A 82 -2.82 -6.38 -2.71
CA LEU A 82 -1.85 -7.46 -2.77
C LEU A 82 -1.25 -7.78 -1.39
N ILE A 83 -1.11 -6.75 -0.56
CA ILE A 83 -0.50 -6.82 0.78
C ILE A 83 -1.48 -6.16 1.74
N SER A 84 -1.68 -6.76 2.90
CA SER A 84 -2.50 -6.18 3.96
C SER A 84 -2.01 -4.78 4.35
N THR A 85 -2.92 -3.84 4.53
CA THR A 85 -2.59 -2.45 4.93
C THR A 85 -1.83 -2.36 6.25
N HIS A 86 -1.94 -3.38 7.09
CA HIS A 86 -1.25 -3.50 8.36
C HIS A 86 -0.54 -4.85 8.43
N LEU A 87 0.41 -5.07 7.51
CA LEU A 87 1.13 -6.34 7.43
C LEU A 87 1.94 -6.57 8.70
N PRO A 88 1.62 -7.53 9.57
CA PRO A 88 2.48 -7.90 10.67
C PRO A 88 3.65 -8.73 10.16
N VAL A 89 4.86 -8.36 10.56
CA VAL A 89 6.09 -9.09 10.31
C VAL A 89 6.70 -9.48 11.65
N PHE A 90 6.76 -10.77 11.91
CA PHE A 90 7.34 -11.33 13.12
C PHE A 90 8.78 -11.75 12.90
N THR A 91 9.66 -11.36 13.80
CA THR A 91 11.08 -11.74 13.82
C THR A 91 11.51 -12.13 15.23
N TYR A 92 12.76 -12.53 15.42
CA TYR A 92 13.28 -12.96 16.71
C TYR A 92 14.57 -12.22 17.05
N SER A 93 14.65 -11.68 18.26
CA SER A 93 15.89 -11.09 18.78
C SER A 93 16.98 -12.16 18.99
N GLU A 94 18.23 -11.73 19.22
CA GLU A 94 19.33 -12.63 19.60
C GLU A 94 19.03 -13.44 20.88
N GLN A 95 18.17 -12.90 21.75
CA GLN A 95 17.71 -13.58 22.97
C GLN A 95 16.48 -14.48 22.72
N HIS A 96 16.09 -14.70 21.45
CA HIS A 96 14.94 -15.48 21.03
C HIS A 96 13.58 -14.91 21.47
N ALA A 97 13.50 -13.62 21.79
CA ALA A 97 12.24 -12.95 22.03
C ALA A 97 11.56 -12.63 20.69
N LEU A 98 10.24 -12.85 20.62
CA LEU A 98 9.43 -12.49 19.48
C LEU A 98 9.35 -10.96 19.35
N GLN A 99 9.53 -10.47 18.14
CA GLN A 99 9.41 -9.06 17.76
C GLN A 99 8.36 -8.93 16.68
N GLU A 100 7.55 -7.89 16.73
CA GLU A 100 6.52 -7.58 15.73
C GLU A 100 6.83 -6.22 15.11
N ASP A 101 6.82 -6.15 13.78
CA ASP A 101 6.99 -4.93 12.99
C ASP A 101 5.84 -4.80 12.00
N HIS A 102 5.51 -3.57 11.62
CA HIS A 102 4.51 -3.25 10.60
C HIS A 102 5.14 -2.36 9.53
N PRO A 103 5.88 -2.94 8.58
CA PRO A 103 6.55 -2.16 7.56
C PRO A 103 5.55 -1.40 6.69
N PHE A 104 5.88 -0.17 6.36
CA PHE A 104 5.12 0.58 5.38
C PHE A 104 5.35 0.02 3.98
N VAL A 105 4.30 -0.47 3.35
CA VAL A 105 4.32 -0.95 1.96
C VAL A 105 3.42 -0.04 1.13
N PRO A 106 3.95 0.65 0.10
CA PRO A 106 3.11 1.47 -0.79
C PRO A 106 2.10 0.60 -1.54
N GLU A 107 0.85 1.05 -1.63
CA GLU A 107 -0.23 0.32 -2.30
C GLU A 107 -0.24 0.50 -3.84
N ASP A 108 0.57 1.43 -4.37
CA ASP A 108 0.51 1.88 -5.77
C ASP A 108 1.76 1.50 -6.59
N CYS A 109 2.62 0.64 -6.08
CA CYS A 109 3.87 0.28 -6.72
C CYS A 109 3.92 -1.15 -7.30
N PHE A 110 2.88 -1.96 -7.13
CA PHE A 110 2.72 -3.28 -7.75
C PHE A 110 1.82 -3.19 -8.97
N TYR A 111 2.18 -3.85 -10.04
CA TYR A 111 1.52 -3.76 -11.33
C TYR A 111 1.27 -5.14 -11.94
N HIS A 112 0.08 -5.31 -12.49
CA HIS A 112 -0.31 -6.44 -13.35
C HIS A 112 -0.59 -5.96 -14.77
N GLY A 113 -0.39 -6.83 -15.76
CA GLY A 113 -0.56 -6.40 -17.13
C GLY A 113 -0.44 -7.49 -18.19
N PHE A 114 -0.20 -7.04 -19.42
CA PHE A 114 0.01 -7.90 -20.57
C PHE A 114 0.90 -7.23 -21.60
N VAL A 115 1.42 -8.01 -22.54
CA VAL A 115 2.23 -7.54 -23.65
C VAL A 115 1.36 -7.36 -24.91
N GLU A 116 1.50 -6.23 -25.60
CA GLU A 116 0.79 -5.94 -26.86
C GLU A 116 1.02 -7.07 -27.89
N GLY A 117 -0.06 -7.63 -28.39
CA GLY A 117 -0.01 -8.76 -29.33
C GLY A 117 -0.04 -10.15 -28.69
N ASP A 118 0.16 -10.26 -27.37
CA ASP A 118 -0.05 -11.49 -26.58
C ASP A 118 -0.95 -11.17 -25.36
N PRO A 119 -2.28 -11.17 -25.53
CA PRO A 119 -3.22 -10.84 -24.46
C PRO A 119 -3.21 -11.86 -23.30
N GLU A 120 -2.57 -13.01 -23.52
CA GLU A 120 -2.44 -14.08 -22.53
C GLU A 120 -1.08 -14.08 -21.83
N SER A 121 -0.22 -13.12 -22.16
CA SER A 121 1.03 -12.90 -21.44
C SER A 121 0.78 -12.50 -20.00
N LEU A 122 1.65 -12.93 -19.10
CA LEU A 122 1.61 -12.55 -17.69
C LEU A 122 2.67 -11.49 -17.41
N VAL A 123 2.27 -10.44 -16.73
CA VAL A 123 3.15 -9.34 -16.34
C VAL A 123 2.89 -8.99 -14.89
N ALA A 124 3.84 -9.31 -14.02
CA ALA A 124 3.83 -8.93 -12.62
C ALA A 124 5.09 -8.15 -12.29
N LEU A 125 4.97 -6.82 -12.19
CA LEU A 125 6.09 -5.90 -11.98
C LEU A 125 5.90 -5.08 -10.71
N SER A 126 7.00 -4.63 -10.13
CA SER A 126 7.03 -3.69 -9.03
C SER A 126 7.94 -2.52 -9.34
N THR A 127 7.57 -1.33 -8.85
CA THR A 127 8.39 -0.12 -8.92
C THR A 127 8.73 0.44 -7.53
N CYS A 128 8.44 -0.31 -6.47
CA CYS A 128 8.55 0.15 -5.08
C CYS A 128 9.95 0.68 -4.70
N TYR A 129 10.99 0.23 -5.39
CA TYR A 129 12.39 0.56 -5.06
C TYR A 129 13.18 1.18 -6.22
N GLY A 130 12.46 1.83 -7.10
CA GLY A 130 13.07 2.47 -8.27
C GLY A 130 13.38 1.48 -9.39
N GLY A 131 12.81 1.70 -10.56
CA GLY A 131 12.91 0.78 -11.70
C GLY A 131 11.89 -0.37 -11.63
N PHE A 132 11.85 -1.18 -12.70
CA PHE A 132 10.97 -2.34 -12.80
C PHE A 132 11.66 -3.60 -12.29
N ARG A 133 11.02 -4.29 -11.36
CA ARG A 133 11.45 -5.61 -10.90
C ARG A 133 10.27 -6.57 -10.93
N GLY A 134 10.48 -7.77 -11.44
CA GLY A 134 9.46 -8.81 -11.47
C GLY A 134 9.55 -9.70 -12.70
N MET A 135 8.42 -10.30 -13.07
CA MET A 135 8.34 -11.27 -14.15
C MET A 135 7.57 -10.78 -15.37
N LEU A 136 7.97 -11.32 -16.52
CA LEU A 136 7.27 -11.25 -17.80
C LEU A 136 7.19 -12.67 -18.38
N GLN A 137 6.01 -13.14 -18.71
CA GLN A 137 5.86 -14.41 -19.42
C GLN A 137 5.18 -14.16 -20.77
N ILE A 138 5.92 -14.40 -21.86
CA ILE A 138 5.54 -14.09 -23.23
C ILE A 138 5.74 -15.34 -24.07
N ASN A 139 4.70 -15.81 -24.78
CA ASN A 139 4.79 -16.98 -25.66
C ASN A 139 5.47 -18.19 -25.02
N ASN A 140 5.13 -18.54 -23.77
CA ASN A 140 5.73 -19.64 -23.00
C ASN A 140 7.21 -19.48 -22.62
N LEU A 141 7.80 -18.30 -22.84
CA LEU A 141 9.13 -17.94 -22.35
C LEU A 141 8.98 -17.07 -21.09
N MET A 142 9.74 -17.43 -20.07
CA MET A 142 9.77 -16.69 -18.81
C MET A 142 10.98 -15.77 -18.78
N TYR A 143 10.75 -14.55 -18.35
CA TYR A 143 11.77 -13.52 -18.17
C TYR A 143 11.66 -12.89 -16.79
N GLU A 144 12.81 -12.60 -16.20
CA GLU A 144 12.91 -11.72 -15.03
C GLU A 144 13.51 -10.39 -15.46
N ILE A 145 12.97 -9.28 -14.94
CA ILE A 145 13.51 -7.95 -15.11
C ILE A 145 13.92 -7.40 -13.74
N GLU A 146 15.10 -6.82 -13.67
CA GLU A 146 15.59 -6.14 -12.47
C GLU A 146 16.35 -4.86 -12.84
N PRO A 147 16.25 -3.77 -12.04
CA PRO A 147 17.02 -2.56 -12.31
C PRO A 147 18.49 -2.77 -12.04
N ILE A 148 19.36 -2.15 -12.84
CA ILE A 148 20.79 -2.10 -12.57
C ILE A 148 21.02 -1.06 -11.48
N GLU A 149 21.59 -1.51 -10.36
CA GLU A 149 21.94 -0.62 -9.25
C GLU A 149 22.87 0.49 -9.71
N TYR A 150 22.56 1.73 -9.29
CA TYR A 150 23.33 2.94 -9.64
C TYR A 150 23.34 3.33 -11.12
N SER A 151 22.46 2.78 -11.97
CA SER A 151 22.33 3.24 -13.36
C SER A 151 21.74 4.66 -13.40
N THR A 152 22.41 5.56 -14.12
CA THR A 152 21.93 6.93 -14.36
C THR A 152 20.98 7.04 -15.56
N THR A 153 20.86 5.97 -16.34
CA THR A 153 20.10 5.90 -17.60
C THR A 153 18.88 5.00 -17.54
N PHE A 154 18.47 4.58 -16.33
CA PHE A 154 17.30 3.72 -16.09
C PHE A 154 17.42 2.34 -16.79
N GLU A 155 18.61 1.76 -16.74
CA GLU A 155 18.92 0.46 -17.32
C GLU A 155 18.44 -0.67 -16.44
N HIS A 156 17.98 -1.74 -17.07
CA HIS A 156 17.51 -2.95 -16.43
C HIS A 156 18.17 -4.18 -17.06
N LEU A 157 18.35 -5.21 -16.30
CA LEU A 157 18.69 -6.53 -16.80
C LEU A 157 17.39 -7.30 -17.05
N VAL A 158 17.27 -7.86 -18.25
CA VAL A 158 16.22 -8.83 -18.59
C VAL A 158 16.92 -10.15 -18.80
N SER A 159 16.56 -11.11 -17.98
CA SER A 159 17.14 -12.46 -17.98
C SER A 159 16.08 -13.46 -18.42
N GLN A 160 16.37 -14.25 -19.46
CA GLN A 160 15.51 -15.35 -19.87
C GLN A 160 15.77 -16.56 -18.98
N LEU A 161 14.73 -17.16 -18.44
CA LEU A 161 14.80 -18.37 -17.64
C LEU A 161 14.80 -19.59 -18.57
N ASP A 162 15.75 -20.51 -18.35
CA ASP A 162 15.82 -21.72 -19.14
C ASP A 162 14.68 -22.68 -18.83
N SER A 163 14.04 -23.18 -19.89
CA SER A 163 13.04 -24.25 -19.82
C SER A 163 13.63 -25.65 -20.06
N ASP A 164 14.87 -25.72 -20.54
CA ASP A 164 15.49 -26.98 -20.91
C ASP A 164 16.28 -27.62 -19.78
N ASP A 165 15.57 -28.35 -18.95
CA ASP A 165 16.13 -29.23 -17.92
C ASP A 165 16.67 -30.57 -18.49
N THR A 166 17.27 -30.54 -19.69
CA THR A 166 17.80 -31.74 -20.32
C THR A 166 19.06 -32.28 -19.64
N GLN A 167 19.63 -31.54 -18.68
CA GLN A 167 20.86 -31.95 -17.97
C GLN A 167 20.73 -32.03 -16.44
N SER A 168 19.61 -31.64 -15.86
CA SER A 168 19.37 -31.73 -14.41
C SER A 168 18.27 -32.76 -14.10
N PRO A 169 18.27 -33.41 -12.93
CA PRO A 169 17.15 -34.26 -12.55
C PRO A 169 15.87 -33.43 -12.52
N HIS A 170 14.79 -33.90 -13.16
CA HIS A 170 13.53 -33.22 -13.26
C HIS A 170 13.00 -32.90 -11.87
N MET A 171 13.08 -31.61 -11.49
CA MET A 171 12.55 -31.09 -10.24
C MET A 171 11.03 -31.22 -10.24
N ARG A 172 10.45 -31.75 -9.16
CA ARG A 172 9.01 -32.06 -9.09
C ARG A 172 8.40 -31.75 -7.74
N CYS A 173 7.07 -31.70 -7.71
CA CYS A 173 6.29 -31.68 -6.49
C CYS A 173 6.54 -32.93 -5.64
N GLY A 174 6.53 -32.81 -4.32
CA GLY A 174 6.70 -33.92 -3.38
C GLY A 174 5.45 -34.78 -3.19
N LEU A 175 4.29 -34.32 -3.68
CA LEU A 175 3.01 -34.99 -3.53
C LEU A 175 2.96 -36.22 -4.45
N THR A 176 2.84 -37.41 -3.86
CA THR A 176 2.67 -38.69 -4.59
C THR A 176 1.22 -39.18 -4.53
N GLU A 177 0.82 -40.09 -5.40
CA GLU A 177 -0.53 -40.67 -5.40
C GLU A 177 -0.85 -41.37 -4.07
N GLU A 178 0.14 -42.00 -3.44
CA GLU A 178 0.01 -42.65 -2.13
C GLU A 178 -0.25 -41.60 -1.04
N LEU A 179 0.48 -40.50 -1.08
CA LEU A 179 0.31 -39.41 -0.11
C LEU A 179 -1.03 -38.72 -0.28
N ILE A 180 -1.49 -38.48 -1.51
CA ILE A 180 -2.82 -37.99 -1.85
C ILE A 180 -3.90 -38.89 -1.20
N ALA A 181 -3.79 -40.24 -1.44
CA ALA A 181 -4.75 -41.16 -0.90
C ALA A 181 -4.78 -41.15 0.65
N GLN A 182 -3.63 -41.02 1.30
CA GLN A 182 -3.52 -40.90 2.76
C GLN A 182 -4.16 -39.59 3.26
N GLN A 183 -3.88 -38.46 2.62
CA GLN A 183 -4.45 -37.17 2.97
C GLN A 183 -5.98 -37.16 2.83
N LEU A 184 -6.52 -37.68 1.74
CA LEU A 184 -7.98 -37.80 1.51
C LEU A 184 -8.64 -38.74 2.52
N ALA A 185 -7.99 -39.85 2.89
CA ALA A 185 -8.49 -40.74 3.95
C ALA A 185 -8.51 -40.05 5.32
N LEU A 186 -7.48 -39.25 5.61
CA LEU A 186 -7.43 -38.45 6.84
C LEU A 186 -8.57 -37.41 6.88
N GLN A 187 -8.79 -36.68 5.81
CA GLN A 187 -9.90 -35.72 5.70
C GLN A 187 -11.26 -36.36 5.88
N ALA A 188 -11.50 -37.54 5.27
CA ALA A 188 -12.73 -38.31 5.45
C ALA A 188 -12.98 -38.72 6.90
N SER A 189 -11.91 -38.93 7.70
CA SER A 189 -12.00 -39.28 9.11
C SER A 189 -12.49 -38.16 10.02
N TYR A 190 -12.31 -36.92 9.60
CA TYR A 190 -12.71 -35.72 10.38
C TYR A 190 -14.21 -35.41 10.28
N ASN A 191 -15.04 -36.21 9.59
CA ASN A 191 -16.50 -36.07 9.50
C ASN A 191 -16.97 -34.62 9.20
N PHE A 192 -16.43 -34.00 8.17
CA PHE A 192 -16.92 -32.70 7.74
C PHE A 192 -18.29 -32.85 7.07
N THR A 193 -19.34 -32.73 7.84
CA THR A 193 -20.72 -32.62 7.31
C THR A 193 -20.92 -31.21 6.80
N VAL A 194 -20.57 -30.96 5.56
CA VAL A 194 -20.90 -29.71 4.89
C VAL A 194 -22.32 -29.83 4.35
N GLU A 195 -23.25 -29.03 4.88
CA GLU A 195 -24.55 -28.85 4.23
C GLU A 195 -24.31 -28.19 2.87
N PRO A 196 -24.75 -28.80 1.76
CA PRO A 196 -24.60 -28.18 0.44
C PRO A 196 -25.45 -26.91 0.40
N ARG A 197 -24.77 -25.73 0.54
CA ARG A 197 -25.41 -24.44 0.32
C ARG A 197 -25.86 -24.34 -1.13
N SER A 198 -27.07 -23.86 -1.35
CA SER A 198 -27.74 -23.81 -2.64
C SER A 198 -26.82 -23.22 -3.72
N ARG A 199 -26.65 -23.95 -4.83
CA ARG A 199 -25.83 -23.66 -6.00
C ARG A 199 -26.14 -22.33 -6.73
N LEU A 200 -27.02 -21.48 -6.19
CA LEU A 200 -27.59 -20.33 -6.92
C LEU A 200 -26.78 -19.03 -6.86
N ASN A 201 -25.75 -18.91 -6.00
CA ASN A 201 -25.04 -17.65 -5.78
C ASN A 201 -23.51 -17.68 -6.01
N TRP A 202 -22.93 -18.74 -6.56
CA TRP A 202 -21.48 -18.91 -6.66
C TRP A 202 -20.84 -18.38 -7.95
N TRP A 203 -21.61 -18.05 -8.95
CA TRP A 203 -21.13 -17.69 -10.29
C TRP A 203 -20.51 -16.30 -10.44
N THR A 204 -20.67 -15.40 -9.49
CA THR A 204 -20.47 -13.97 -9.73
C THR A 204 -19.47 -13.28 -8.81
N HIS A 205 -18.70 -14.01 -8.03
CA HIS A 205 -17.81 -13.35 -7.05
C HIS A 205 -16.36 -13.79 -7.24
N TRP A 206 -15.48 -12.79 -7.32
CA TRP A 206 -14.06 -12.97 -7.10
C TRP A 206 -13.84 -13.69 -5.78
N ARG A 207 -12.81 -14.53 -5.74
CA ARG A 207 -12.38 -15.23 -4.54
C ARG A 207 -11.11 -14.56 -4.03
N TYR A 208 -10.89 -14.66 -2.74
CA TYR A 208 -9.76 -14.03 -2.09
C TYR A 208 -9.06 -15.06 -1.22
N ILE A 209 -7.76 -15.23 -1.43
CA ILE A 209 -6.93 -16.11 -0.60
C ILE A 209 -6.12 -15.22 0.33
N GLU A 210 -6.37 -15.34 1.61
CA GLU A 210 -5.60 -14.73 2.67
C GLU A 210 -4.40 -15.61 2.99
N LEU A 211 -3.25 -15.31 2.38
CA LEU A 211 -2.01 -16.08 2.51
C LEU A 211 -1.12 -15.51 3.61
N ALA A 212 -0.60 -16.37 4.48
CA ALA A 212 0.47 -16.04 5.41
C ALA A 212 1.75 -16.82 5.09
N VAL A 213 2.91 -16.25 5.39
CA VAL A 213 4.20 -16.81 5.00
C VAL A 213 5.12 -16.95 6.21
N VAL A 214 5.78 -18.08 6.32
CA VAL A 214 6.89 -18.31 7.26
C VAL A 214 8.17 -18.51 6.45
N VAL A 215 9.25 -17.80 6.79
CA VAL A 215 10.55 -17.91 6.11
C VAL A 215 11.55 -18.55 7.05
N ASP A 216 12.18 -19.65 6.62
CA ASP A 216 13.13 -20.37 7.42
C ASP A 216 14.44 -19.61 7.66
N HIS A 217 15.18 -20.00 8.68
CA HIS A 217 16.47 -19.39 9.00
C HIS A 217 17.49 -19.51 7.88
N GLY A 218 17.46 -20.63 7.13
CA GLY A 218 18.34 -20.85 5.99
C GLY A 218 18.15 -19.79 4.89
N ARG A 219 16.91 -19.46 4.57
CA ARG A 219 16.59 -18.42 3.58
C ARG A 219 16.94 -17.03 4.08
N TYR A 220 16.69 -16.73 5.37
CA TYR A 220 17.11 -15.47 6.00
C TYR A 220 18.62 -15.27 5.90
N VAL A 221 19.42 -16.25 6.27
CA VAL A 221 20.90 -16.19 6.15
C VAL A 221 21.33 -16.03 4.68
N TYR A 222 20.70 -16.76 3.76
CA TYR A 222 20.97 -16.63 2.33
C TYR A 222 20.70 -15.21 1.81
N SER A 223 19.71 -14.52 2.35
CA SER A 223 19.40 -13.12 2.07
C SER A 223 20.32 -12.14 2.82
N GLN A 224 21.51 -12.60 3.23
CA GLN A 224 22.53 -11.82 3.96
C GLN A 224 22.04 -11.32 5.34
N SER A 225 21.16 -12.07 5.97
CA SER A 225 20.54 -11.71 7.26
C SER A 225 19.87 -10.33 7.22
N ASN A 226 19.25 -10.01 6.08
CA ASN A 226 18.58 -8.74 5.85
C ASN A 226 17.07 -8.97 5.76
N GLU A 227 16.34 -8.57 6.80
CA GLU A 227 14.89 -8.72 6.92
C GLU A 227 14.15 -7.99 5.79
N SER A 228 14.55 -6.76 5.48
CA SER A 228 13.93 -5.99 4.41
C SER A 228 14.08 -6.68 3.05
N ARG A 229 15.22 -7.31 2.78
CA ARG A 229 15.43 -8.07 1.54
C ARG A 229 14.52 -9.29 1.47
N VAL A 230 14.36 -10.02 2.58
CA VAL A 230 13.42 -11.15 2.66
C VAL A 230 11.99 -10.68 2.41
N GLN A 231 11.56 -9.58 3.04
CA GLN A 231 10.24 -8.99 2.84
C GLN A 231 10.02 -8.65 1.35
N TYR A 232 11.00 -8.04 0.70
CA TYR A 232 10.94 -7.70 -0.72
C TYR A 232 10.80 -8.89 -1.63
N ASP A 233 11.62 -9.92 -1.40
CA ASP A 233 11.56 -11.15 -2.18
C ASP A 233 10.15 -11.77 -2.05
N VAL A 234 9.60 -11.82 -0.83
CA VAL A 234 8.23 -12.32 -0.59
C VAL A 234 7.20 -11.49 -1.33
N PHE A 235 7.25 -10.16 -1.25
CA PHE A 235 6.28 -9.29 -1.93
C PHE A 235 6.27 -9.49 -3.45
N HIS A 236 7.44 -9.65 -4.06
CA HIS A 236 7.54 -9.93 -5.49
C HIS A 236 6.98 -11.30 -5.86
N VAL A 237 7.25 -12.31 -5.03
CA VAL A 237 6.70 -13.65 -5.20
C VAL A 237 5.18 -13.61 -5.15
N ILE A 238 4.59 -12.96 -4.14
CA ILE A 238 3.12 -12.86 -4.02
C ILE A 238 2.51 -12.10 -5.21
N ASN A 239 3.17 -11.03 -5.69
CA ASN A 239 2.72 -10.30 -6.88
C ASN A 239 2.67 -11.20 -8.13
N ALA A 240 3.62 -12.10 -8.28
CA ALA A 240 3.65 -13.06 -9.38
C ALA A 240 2.60 -14.18 -9.20
N VAL A 241 2.43 -14.69 -7.98
CA VAL A 241 1.42 -15.73 -7.66
C VAL A 241 0.01 -15.19 -7.92
N ASP A 242 -0.29 -13.97 -7.50
CA ASP A 242 -1.60 -13.34 -7.74
C ASP A 242 -1.89 -13.18 -9.25
N GLU A 243 -0.88 -12.86 -10.07
CA GLU A 243 -1.07 -12.79 -11.53
C GLU A 243 -1.33 -14.17 -12.17
N TYR A 244 -0.74 -15.26 -11.64
CA TYR A 244 -1.07 -16.62 -12.10
C TYR A 244 -2.53 -17.02 -11.80
N PHE A 245 -3.06 -16.61 -10.65
CA PHE A 245 -4.43 -16.89 -10.24
C PHE A 245 -5.50 -16.01 -10.91
N LYS A 246 -5.11 -14.95 -11.59
CA LYS A 246 -6.01 -14.00 -12.25
C LYS A 246 -7.02 -14.64 -13.20
N HIS A 247 -6.60 -15.65 -13.96
CA HIS A 247 -7.47 -16.36 -14.89
C HIS A 247 -8.55 -17.21 -14.19
N MET A 248 -8.34 -17.50 -12.90
CA MET A 248 -9.30 -18.22 -12.06
C MET A 248 -10.23 -17.27 -11.28
N GLU A 249 -10.13 -15.97 -11.52
CA GLU A 249 -10.85 -14.95 -10.77
C GLU A 249 -10.59 -15.02 -9.24
N VAL A 250 -9.33 -15.31 -8.89
CA VAL A 250 -8.86 -15.40 -7.53
C VAL A 250 -7.78 -14.34 -7.28
N ASP A 251 -7.94 -13.55 -6.25
CA ASP A 251 -6.93 -12.62 -5.74
C ASP A 251 -6.20 -13.25 -4.55
N VAL A 252 -4.88 -13.10 -4.50
CA VAL A 252 -4.04 -13.58 -3.39
C VAL A 252 -3.49 -12.37 -2.63
N THR A 253 -3.81 -12.29 -1.35
CA THR A 253 -3.39 -11.20 -0.46
C THR A 253 -2.48 -11.73 0.64
N LEU A 254 -1.30 -11.11 0.80
CA LEU A 254 -0.40 -11.40 1.92
C LEU A 254 -0.94 -10.76 3.21
N MET A 255 -1.26 -11.58 4.20
CA MET A 255 -1.82 -11.15 5.48
C MET A 255 -0.78 -10.90 6.57
N GLY A 256 0.36 -11.57 6.49
CA GLY A 256 1.45 -11.42 7.43
C GLY A 256 2.59 -12.39 7.13
N MET A 257 3.71 -12.17 7.76
CA MET A 257 4.86 -13.08 7.65
C MET A 257 5.61 -13.24 8.98
N GLU A 258 6.28 -14.39 9.10
CA GLU A 258 7.23 -14.65 10.18
C GLU A 258 8.57 -15.05 9.59
N ILE A 259 9.64 -14.38 9.99
CA ILE A 259 11.01 -14.66 9.56
C ILE A 259 11.77 -15.24 10.74
N TRP A 260 12.26 -16.46 10.60
CA TRP A 260 13.05 -17.10 11.65
C TRP A 260 14.48 -16.57 11.65
N THR A 261 14.67 -15.40 12.23
CA THR A 261 15.96 -14.67 12.23
C THR A 261 17.03 -15.30 13.10
N ALA A 262 16.64 -15.92 14.23
CA ALA A 262 17.60 -16.49 15.18
C ALA A 262 17.92 -17.97 14.90
N ARG A 263 16.95 -18.79 14.55
CA ARG A 263 17.05 -20.22 14.21
C ARG A 263 15.73 -20.75 13.70
N ASN A 264 15.72 -21.91 13.08
CA ASN A 264 14.47 -22.61 12.79
C ASN A 264 13.74 -23.02 14.07
N LEU A 265 12.42 -22.82 14.12
CA LEU A 265 11.58 -23.14 15.27
C LEU A 265 11.07 -24.59 15.26
N ILE A 266 11.20 -25.26 14.11
CA ILE A 266 10.98 -26.69 13.94
C ILE A 266 12.21 -27.29 13.26
N ASP A 267 12.34 -28.60 13.29
CA ASP A 267 13.32 -29.30 12.48
C ASP A 267 12.85 -29.30 11.01
N THR A 268 13.54 -28.53 10.17
CA THR A 268 13.25 -28.39 8.74
C THR A 268 14.09 -29.35 7.88
N THR A 269 14.88 -30.25 8.48
CA THR A 269 15.74 -31.19 7.73
C THR A 269 14.99 -32.42 7.25
N GLY A 270 15.50 -33.05 6.18
CA GLY A 270 14.96 -34.28 5.61
C GLY A 270 13.85 -34.03 4.56
N ASP A 271 13.06 -35.08 4.32
CA ASP A 271 11.98 -35.11 3.35
C ASP A 271 10.86 -34.12 3.70
N LEU A 272 10.13 -33.62 2.66
CA LEU A 272 9.16 -32.56 2.83
C LEU A 272 7.91 -32.99 3.61
N GLU A 273 7.43 -34.23 3.44
CA GLU A 273 6.23 -34.75 4.11
C GLU A 273 6.34 -34.69 5.64
N PRO A 274 7.39 -35.24 6.31
CA PRO A 274 7.55 -35.09 7.75
C PRO A 274 7.74 -33.64 8.22
N VAL A 275 8.32 -32.78 7.37
CA VAL A 275 8.46 -31.34 7.66
C VAL A 275 7.10 -30.66 7.61
N LEU A 276 6.25 -31.02 6.64
CA LEU A 276 4.87 -30.50 6.53
C LEU A 276 4.04 -30.83 7.79
N GLU A 277 4.14 -32.07 8.29
CA GLU A 277 3.47 -32.47 9.55
C GLU A 277 3.98 -31.67 10.76
N ARG A 278 5.31 -31.48 10.86
CA ARG A 278 5.90 -30.65 11.92
C ARG A 278 5.48 -29.19 11.81
N PHE A 279 5.42 -28.65 10.59
CA PHE A 279 4.97 -27.28 10.35
C PHE A 279 3.49 -27.09 10.71
N SER A 280 2.62 -27.98 10.26
CA SER A 280 1.20 -27.99 10.60
C SER A 280 0.97 -28.03 12.11
N SER A 281 1.70 -28.92 12.81
CA SER A 281 1.60 -29.06 14.27
C SER A 281 2.11 -27.84 15.04
N TRP A 282 3.20 -27.21 14.56
CA TRP A 282 3.75 -25.98 15.14
C TRP A 282 2.86 -24.77 14.86
N LYS A 283 2.35 -24.64 13.62
CA LYS A 283 1.60 -23.51 13.12
C LYS A 283 0.36 -23.22 13.96
N SER A 284 -0.46 -24.25 14.18
CA SER A 284 -1.76 -24.10 14.83
C SER A 284 -1.72 -23.42 16.21
N PRO A 285 -0.88 -23.83 17.19
CA PRO A 285 -0.82 -23.14 18.48
C PRO A 285 -0.01 -21.84 18.49
N ASN A 286 0.95 -21.64 17.56
CA ASN A 286 1.92 -20.56 17.61
C ASN A 286 1.64 -19.43 16.61
N PHE A 287 1.36 -19.77 15.37
CA PHE A 287 1.27 -18.82 14.26
C PHE A 287 -0.18 -18.37 13.98
N ASP A 288 -1.15 -19.32 13.93
CA ASP A 288 -2.54 -19.03 13.56
C ASP A 288 -3.26 -18.08 14.53
N ARG A 289 -2.75 -17.95 15.76
CA ARG A 289 -3.29 -17.02 16.75
C ARG A 289 -2.83 -15.58 16.55
N ARG A 290 -1.75 -15.38 15.80
CA ARG A 290 -1.13 -14.09 15.57
C ARG A 290 -1.53 -13.48 14.24
N ILE A 291 -1.66 -14.31 13.21
CA ILE A 291 -2.03 -13.88 11.86
C ILE A 291 -3.28 -14.66 11.44
N ILE A 292 -4.35 -13.94 11.14
CA ILE A 292 -5.56 -14.53 10.56
C ILE A 292 -5.29 -14.76 9.08
N HIS A 293 -5.49 -15.98 8.61
CA HIS A 293 -5.22 -16.37 7.24
C HIS A 293 -6.04 -17.61 6.84
N ASP A 294 -6.23 -17.82 5.55
CA ASP A 294 -6.85 -18.99 4.98
C ASP A 294 -5.88 -20.15 4.83
N VAL A 295 -4.62 -19.81 4.52
CA VAL A 295 -3.54 -20.77 4.26
C VAL A 295 -2.19 -20.16 4.63
N ALA A 296 -1.25 -21.01 5.09
CA ALA A 296 0.12 -20.59 5.42
C ALA A 296 1.17 -21.46 4.74
N HIS A 297 2.22 -20.85 4.21
CA HIS A 297 3.31 -21.55 3.54
C HIS A 297 4.66 -21.31 4.22
N LEU A 298 5.45 -22.38 4.37
CA LEU A 298 6.84 -22.33 4.87
C LEU A 298 7.81 -22.29 3.67
N PHE A 299 8.51 -21.18 3.52
CA PHE A 299 9.57 -20.99 2.52
C PHE A 299 10.89 -21.50 3.08
N ARG A 300 11.32 -22.67 2.62
CA ARG A 300 12.53 -23.36 3.05
C ARG A 300 13.66 -23.16 2.04
N LYS A 301 14.87 -22.88 2.53
CA LYS A 301 16.07 -22.69 1.68
C LYS A 301 16.64 -24.00 1.16
N GLU A 302 16.71 -25.01 2.01
CA GLU A 302 17.45 -26.24 1.71
C GLU A 302 16.61 -27.21 0.86
N LEU A 303 17.15 -27.59 -0.28
CA LEU A 303 16.60 -28.63 -1.14
C LEU A 303 17.00 -29.99 -0.60
N HIS A 304 16.08 -30.94 -0.53
CA HIS A 304 16.34 -32.35 -0.26
C HIS A 304 15.85 -33.20 -1.44
N GLY A 305 16.78 -33.89 -2.11
CA GLY A 305 16.46 -34.65 -3.33
C GLY A 305 16.05 -33.73 -4.49
N ILE A 306 14.89 -34.00 -5.08
CA ILE A 306 14.36 -33.31 -6.26
C ILE A 306 12.98 -32.66 -6.01
N GLN A 307 12.54 -32.64 -4.75
CA GLN A 307 11.23 -32.13 -4.37
C GLN A 307 11.26 -30.59 -4.17
N LEU A 308 10.36 -29.88 -4.84
CA LEU A 308 10.28 -28.42 -4.80
C LEU A 308 9.24 -27.90 -3.81
N GLY A 309 8.24 -28.70 -3.49
CA GLY A 309 7.20 -28.33 -2.54
C GLY A 309 6.29 -29.50 -2.21
N VAL A 310 5.44 -29.32 -1.23
CA VAL A 310 4.36 -30.23 -0.83
C VAL A 310 3.30 -29.47 -0.07
N ALA A 311 2.03 -29.73 -0.33
CA ALA A 311 0.92 -29.12 0.39
C ALA A 311 -0.20 -30.14 0.69
N TYR A 312 -1.08 -29.80 1.62
CA TYR A 312 -2.29 -30.59 1.88
C TYR A 312 -3.35 -30.31 0.81
N VAL A 313 -3.79 -31.36 0.12
CA VAL A 313 -4.80 -31.28 -0.95
C VAL A 313 -6.15 -30.87 -0.34
N GLY A 314 -6.77 -29.79 -0.84
CA GLY A 314 -8.07 -29.29 -0.34
C GLY A 314 -8.01 -28.80 1.10
N GLY A 315 -6.83 -28.53 1.64
CA GLY A 315 -6.63 -28.12 3.03
C GLY A 315 -7.01 -26.67 3.33
N ILE A 316 -7.29 -25.84 2.33
CA ILE A 316 -7.62 -24.43 2.52
C ILE A 316 -8.81 -24.26 3.49
N CYS A 317 -8.79 -23.26 4.34
CA CYS A 317 -9.76 -23.01 5.42
C CYS A 317 -9.77 -24.04 6.57
N TYR A 318 -9.04 -25.14 6.50
CA TYR A 318 -9.06 -26.19 7.53
C TYR A 318 -7.81 -26.21 8.39
N VAL A 319 -7.90 -25.67 9.58
CA VAL A 319 -6.84 -25.81 10.58
C VAL A 319 -6.87 -27.24 11.15
N PRO A 320 -5.74 -27.92 11.19
CA PRO A 320 -4.37 -27.52 10.92
C PRO A 320 -3.85 -27.78 9.49
N LEU A 321 -4.68 -28.27 8.58
CA LEU A 321 -4.29 -28.73 7.23
C LEU A 321 -4.09 -27.59 6.21
N ASN A 322 -4.41 -26.36 6.57
CA ASN A 322 -4.28 -25.19 5.71
C ASN A 322 -2.82 -24.72 5.59
N CYS A 323 -1.96 -25.54 5.06
CA CYS A 323 -0.56 -25.18 4.89
C CYS A 323 0.16 -25.97 3.79
N GLY A 324 1.34 -25.46 3.39
CA GLY A 324 2.27 -26.04 2.45
C GLY A 324 3.71 -25.68 2.78
N ILE A 325 4.65 -26.28 2.09
CA ILE A 325 6.09 -26.01 2.15
C ILE A 325 6.61 -25.85 0.73
N ASP A 326 7.41 -24.82 0.50
CA ASP A 326 8.00 -24.49 -0.78
C ASP A 326 9.51 -24.30 -0.67
N ILE A 327 10.27 -24.86 -1.59
CA ILE A 327 11.73 -24.78 -1.61
C ILE A 327 12.16 -23.53 -2.37
N PHE A 328 12.71 -22.57 -1.63
CA PHE A 328 13.24 -21.33 -2.15
C PHE A 328 14.76 -21.35 -2.18
N GLU A 329 15.35 -22.21 -3.01
CA GLU A 329 16.80 -22.44 -3.03
C GLU A 329 17.60 -21.36 -3.76
N GLY A 330 17.07 -20.83 -4.87
CA GLY A 330 17.77 -19.93 -5.79
C GLY A 330 17.46 -18.45 -5.60
N ASN A 331 17.87 -17.68 -6.61
CA ASN A 331 17.60 -16.23 -6.70
C ASN A 331 16.39 -15.92 -7.60
N SER A 332 15.93 -16.85 -8.43
CA SER A 332 14.81 -16.62 -9.31
C SER A 332 13.50 -16.58 -8.52
N LEU A 333 12.93 -15.39 -8.43
CA LEU A 333 11.64 -15.15 -7.77
C LEU A 333 10.49 -15.73 -8.61
N THR A 334 10.64 -15.71 -9.94
CA THR A 334 9.64 -16.21 -10.88
C THR A 334 9.49 -17.72 -10.80
N LEU A 335 10.61 -18.47 -10.78
CA LEU A 335 10.58 -19.93 -10.64
C LEU A 335 10.01 -20.36 -9.29
N PHE A 336 10.32 -19.61 -8.24
CA PHE A 336 9.78 -19.88 -6.93
C PHE A 336 8.27 -19.53 -6.85
N ALA A 337 7.85 -18.41 -7.45
CA ALA A 337 6.44 -18.06 -7.52
C ALA A 337 5.61 -19.12 -8.25
N HIS A 338 6.15 -19.73 -9.31
CA HIS A 338 5.49 -20.84 -9.99
C HIS A 338 5.34 -22.08 -9.08
N THR A 339 6.38 -22.41 -8.29
CA THR A 339 6.30 -23.49 -7.29
C THR A 339 5.21 -23.20 -6.26
N LEU A 340 5.23 -22.02 -5.65
CA LEU A 340 4.20 -21.61 -4.67
C LEU A 340 2.79 -21.64 -5.28
N THR A 341 2.63 -21.21 -6.55
CA THR A 341 1.35 -21.28 -7.26
C THR A 341 0.85 -22.71 -7.40
N HIS A 342 1.75 -23.67 -7.71
CA HIS A 342 1.45 -25.08 -7.80
C HIS A 342 1.00 -25.67 -6.46
N GLU A 343 1.77 -25.45 -5.39
CA GLU A 343 1.46 -25.96 -4.06
C GLU A 343 0.18 -25.35 -3.48
N LEU A 344 -0.05 -24.04 -3.74
CA LEU A 344 -1.30 -23.38 -3.38
C LEU A 344 -2.50 -23.95 -4.17
N GLY A 345 -2.27 -24.40 -5.42
CA GLY A 345 -3.26 -25.16 -6.18
C GLY A 345 -3.68 -26.44 -5.46
N HIS A 346 -2.74 -27.18 -4.86
CA HIS A 346 -3.07 -28.35 -4.04
C HIS A 346 -3.93 -27.98 -2.82
N ASN A 347 -3.61 -26.90 -2.13
CA ASN A 347 -4.47 -26.42 -1.01
C ASN A 347 -5.89 -26.11 -1.48
N LEU A 348 -6.07 -25.67 -2.72
CA LEU A 348 -7.38 -25.45 -3.34
C LEU A 348 -8.04 -26.72 -3.87
N GLY A 349 -7.46 -27.90 -3.62
CA GLY A 349 -8.01 -29.19 -4.01
C GLY A 349 -7.60 -29.71 -5.37
N MET A 350 -6.74 -28.98 -6.10
CA MET A 350 -6.26 -29.39 -7.41
C MET A 350 -5.27 -30.54 -7.28
N LEU A 351 -5.42 -31.55 -8.14
CA LEU A 351 -4.51 -32.69 -8.27
C LEU A 351 -3.52 -32.46 -9.41
N HIS A 352 -2.56 -33.38 -9.56
CA HIS A 352 -1.67 -33.31 -10.69
C HIS A 352 -2.39 -33.60 -12.01
N ASP A 353 -2.07 -32.80 -13.03
CA ASP A 353 -2.62 -32.96 -14.37
C ASP A 353 -2.20 -34.31 -14.97
N SER A 354 -3.16 -35.07 -15.48
CA SER A 354 -2.97 -36.33 -16.15
C SER A 354 -3.91 -36.51 -17.35
N GLY A 355 -3.52 -37.26 -18.33
CA GLY A 355 -4.36 -37.69 -19.46
C GLY A 355 -5.08 -36.58 -20.23
N PRO A 356 -6.39 -36.36 -19.98
CA PRO A 356 -7.20 -35.40 -20.75
C PRO A 356 -7.09 -33.94 -20.29
N CYS A 357 -6.29 -33.65 -19.25
CA CYS A 357 -6.15 -32.31 -18.72
C CYS A 357 -5.40 -31.40 -19.70
N THR A 358 -5.96 -30.23 -19.99
CA THR A 358 -5.39 -29.27 -20.95
C THR A 358 -5.63 -27.86 -20.56
N CYS A 359 -4.68 -26.98 -20.85
CA CYS A 359 -4.77 -25.53 -20.69
C CYS A 359 -4.51 -24.77 -22.01
N GLY A 360 -4.39 -25.50 -23.13
CA GLY A 360 -4.01 -24.94 -24.42
C GLY A 360 -2.49 -24.88 -24.65
N ASP A 361 -1.69 -24.98 -23.61
CA ASP A 361 -0.23 -25.10 -23.66
C ASP A 361 0.19 -26.58 -23.52
N ARG A 362 1.47 -26.85 -23.74
CA ARG A 362 2.01 -28.23 -23.64
C ARG A 362 1.94 -28.77 -22.21
N PHE A 363 2.19 -27.94 -21.25
CA PHE A 363 2.13 -28.23 -19.82
C PHE A 363 1.31 -27.16 -19.11
N CYS A 364 0.57 -27.58 -18.11
CA CYS A 364 -0.21 -26.68 -17.26
C CYS A 364 0.44 -26.54 -15.88
N ILE A 365 -0.03 -25.59 -15.03
CA ILE A 365 0.60 -25.31 -13.74
C ILE A 365 0.63 -26.52 -12.82
N MET A 366 -0.41 -27.35 -12.82
CA MET A 366 -0.48 -28.54 -11.98
C MET A 366 0.22 -29.78 -12.59
N TYR A 367 1.11 -29.61 -13.60
CA TYR A 367 1.96 -30.70 -14.07
C TYR A 367 2.96 -31.11 -12.97
N PRO A 368 3.17 -32.40 -12.67
CA PRO A 368 3.91 -32.85 -11.48
C PRO A 368 5.39 -32.44 -11.44
N SER A 369 6.00 -32.09 -12.58
CA SER A 369 7.35 -31.52 -12.63
C SER A 369 7.31 -30.08 -13.10
N ARG A 370 8.22 -29.24 -12.57
CA ARG A 370 8.29 -27.80 -12.89
C ARG A 370 8.48 -27.61 -14.41
N GLN A 371 7.60 -26.80 -14.98
CA GLN A 371 7.59 -26.46 -16.40
C GLN A 371 7.26 -24.96 -16.53
N ASN A 372 7.57 -24.37 -17.70
CA ASN A 372 7.19 -22.99 -17.99
C ASN A 372 5.71 -22.90 -18.40
N SER A 373 4.82 -23.07 -17.44
CA SER A 373 3.38 -23.00 -17.65
C SER A 373 2.80 -21.72 -17.06
N ARG A 374 1.72 -21.22 -17.66
CA ARG A 374 1.08 -19.95 -17.28
C ARG A 374 -0.39 -20.11 -16.89
N ARG A 375 -0.94 -21.31 -17.04
CA ARG A 375 -2.36 -21.57 -16.83
C ARG A 375 -2.60 -22.86 -16.08
N PHE A 376 -3.67 -22.86 -15.33
CA PHE A 376 -4.27 -24.05 -14.79
C PHE A 376 -5.05 -24.80 -15.89
N SER A 377 -5.17 -26.11 -15.76
CA SER A 377 -5.91 -26.95 -16.68
C SER A 377 -7.42 -26.90 -16.44
N ASN A 378 -8.19 -27.45 -17.38
CA ASN A 378 -9.62 -27.71 -17.21
C ASN A 378 -9.92 -28.65 -16.02
N CYS A 379 -9.02 -29.60 -15.72
CA CYS A 379 -9.14 -30.50 -14.57
C CYS A 379 -8.99 -29.70 -13.27
N SER A 380 -7.93 -28.88 -13.19
CA SER A 380 -7.68 -27.98 -12.04
C SER A 380 -8.87 -27.07 -11.75
N TYR A 381 -9.51 -26.51 -12.79
CA TYR A 381 -10.73 -25.72 -12.63
C TYR A 381 -11.88 -26.52 -12.00
N SER A 382 -12.08 -27.78 -12.44
CA SER A 382 -13.15 -28.63 -11.92
C SER A 382 -12.95 -28.97 -10.46
N GLU A 383 -11.73 -29.35 -10.09
CA GLU A 383 -11.33 -29.74 -8.73
C GLU A 383 -11.38 -28.52 -7.77
N TYR A 384 -10.88 -27.38 -8.23
CA TYR A 384 -11.01 -26.11 -7.49
C TYR A 384 -12.47 -25.76 -7.19
N MET A 385 -13.35 -25.89 -8.20
CA MET A 385 -14.78 -25.60 -8.03
C MET A 385 -15.44 -26.57 -7.04
N GLU A 386 -15.06 -27.82 -7.04
CA GLU A 386 -15.55 -28.79 -6.06
C GLU A 386 -15.15 -28.40 -4.63
N THR A 387 -13.90 -28.01 -4.44
CA THR A 387 -13.41 -27.52 -3.14
C THR A 387 -14.11 -26.24 -2.72
N VAL A 388 -14.30 -25.27 -3.60
CA VAL A 388 -15.01 -24.01 -3.31
C VAL A 388 -16.46 -24.26 -2.88
N ILE A 389 -17.14 -25.21 -3.55
CA ILE A 389 -18.53 -25.54 -3.23
C ILE A 389 -18.64 -26.29 -1.90
N SER A 390 -17.71 -27.22 -1.63
CA SER A 390 -17.78 -28.09 -0.45
C SER A 390 -17.23 -27.41 0.82
N THR A 391 -16.12 -26.66 0.70
CA THR A 391 -15.28 -26.28 1.85
C THR A 391 -14.82 -24.84 1.85
N GLY A 392 -14.70 -24.21 0.70
CA GLY A 392 -14.06 -22.91 0.50
C GLY A 392 -14.83 -21.69 1.04
N THR A 393 -15.34 -21.74 2.26
CA THR A 393 -16.12 -20.65 2.83
C THR A 393 -15.25 -19.45 3.24
N CYS A 394 -13.98 -19.65 3.57
CA CYS A 394 -13.06 -18.58 3.97
C CYS A 394 -12.70 -17.66 2.80
N ILE A 395 -12.56 -18.18 1.58
CA ILE A 395 -12.16 -17.43 0.38
C ILE A 395 -13.28 -16.60 -0.28
N LEU A 396 -14.46 -16.51 0.34
CA LEU A 396 -15.62 -15.81 -0.23
C LEU A 396 -15.64 -14.31 0.02
N SER A 397 -14.88 -13.82 0.94
CA SER A 397 -14.87 -12.41 1.35
C SER A 397 -13.48 -11.81 1.18
N PRO A 398 -13.38 -10.57 0.66
CA PRO A 398 -12.09 -9.88 0.65
C PRO A 398 -11.57 -9.72 2.07
N ALA A 399 -10.26 -9.76 2.19
CA ALA A 399 -9.57 -9.47 3.45
C ALA A 399 -10.14 -8.17 4.04
N ARG A 400 -10.94 -8.28 5.07
CA ARG A 400 -11.35 -7.10 5.82
C ARG A 400 -10.14 -6.68 6.64
N PRO A 401 -9.84 -5.37 6.75
CA PRO A 401 -8.94 -4.90 7.79
C PRO A 401 -9.60 -5.26 9.12
N GLN A 402 -9.37 -6.49 9.57
CA GLN A 402 -9.86 -6.94 10.86
C GLN A 402 -8.96 -6.34 11.92
N HIS A 403 -9.54 -6.06 13.08
CA HIS A 403 -8.82 -5.69 14.26
C HIS A 403 -7.66 -6.65 14.45
N ILE A 404 -6.45 -6.19 14.15
CA ILE A 404 -5.25 -6.90 14.51
C ILE A 404 -5.34 -7.04 16.02
N THR A 405 -5.43 -8.28 16.50
CA THR A 405 -5.27 -8.53 17.92
C THR A 405 -3.79 -8.34 18.18
N ARG A 406 -3.38 -7.09 18.44
CA ARG A 406 -2.00 -6.80 18.81
C ARG A 406 -1.66 -7.67 20.02
N LEU A 407 -0.56 -8.39 19.90
CA LEU A 407 0.02 -9.00 21.09
C LEU A 407 0.35 -7.83 22.05
N ARG A 408 -0.25 -7.85 23.23
CA ARG A 408 0.07 -6.89 24.27
C ARG A 408 1.47 -7.22 24.80
N PHE A 409 2.46 -6.53 24.34
CA PHE A 409 3.82 -6.64 24.86
C PHE A 409 4.55 -5.31 24.67
N CYS A 410 5.35 -4.99 25.64
CA CYS A 410 6.23 -3.82 25.63
C CYS A 410 7.15 -3.84 24.40
N GLY A 411 7.15 -2.76 23.62
CA GLY A 411 7.97 -2.63 22.42
C GLY A 411 7.21 -2.77 21.10
N ASN A 412 5.86 -2.73 21.14
CA ASN A 412 5.01 -2.79 19.95
C ASN A 412 4.62 -1.41 19.40
N GLY A 413 5.11 -0.32 20.01
CA GLY A 413 4.83 1.07 19.61
C GLY A 413 3.46 1.58 20.02
N ALA A 414 2.71 0.84 20.84
CA ALA A 414 1.41 1.23 21.38
C ALA A 414 1.42 1.11 22.89
N VAL A 415 1.09 2.19 23.59
CA VAL A 415 1.02 2.18 25.06
C VAL A 415 -0.24 1.42 25.50
N GLU A 416 -0.06 0.37 26.27
CA GLU A 416 -1.10 -0.51 26.72
C GLU A 416 -1.30 -0.43 28.26
N GLU A 417 -2.31 -1.14 28.75
CA GLU A 417 -2.60 -1.15 30.19
C GLU A 417 -1.43 -1.77 30.98
N GLY A 418 -0.82 -0.96 31.83
CA GLY A 418 0.34 -1.35 32.63
C GLY A 418 1.67 -0.75 32.15
N GLU A 419 1.67 -0.04 31.03
CA GLU A 419 2.81 0.65 30.47
C GLU A 419 2.73 2.16 30.72
N GLU A 420 3.87 2.79 31.02
CA GLU A 420 3.98 4.24 31.16
C GLU A 420 4.28 4.92 29.80
N CYS A 421 4.86 4.17 28.87
CA CYS A 421 5.21 4.59 27.52
C CYS A 421 5.58 3.35 26.69
N ASP A 422 5.57 3.45 25.38
CA ASP A 422 6.15 2.47 24.49
C ASP A 422 6.97 3.18 23.40
N CYS A 423 8.23 2.85 23.29
CA CYS A 423 9.17 3.44 22.34
C CYS A 423 9.34 2.60 21.06
N GLY A 424 8.58 1.50 20.93
CA GLY A 424 8.68 0.61 19.79
C GLY A 424 9.89 -0.32 19.86
N SER A 425 10.51 -0.58 18.72
CA SER A 425 11.64 -1.49 18.60
C SER A 425 12.87 -1.05 19.43
N LEU A 426 13.78 -1.98 19.72
CA LEU A 426 15.04 -1.68 20.45
C LEU A 426 15.85 -0.55 19.78
N GLN A 427 15.79 -0.43 18.45
CA GLN A 427 16.50 0.63 17.72
C GLN A 427 15.82 2.00 17.90
N GLU A 428 14.50 2.04 17.96
CA GLU A 428 13.73 3.25 18.22
C GLU A 428 13.88 3.68 19.67
N CYS A 429 13.80 2.74 20.59
CA CYS A 429 14.04 2.98 22.02
C CYS A 429 15.47 3.51 22.33
N ALA A 430 16.47 3.11 21.56
CA ALA A 430 17.82 3.65 21.67
C ALA A 430 17.88 5.15 21.32
N ARG A 431 16.98 5.64 20.48
CA ARG A 431 16.88 7.04 20.04
C ARG A 431 15.85 7.83 20.85
N ASP A 432 14.92 7.16 21.51
CA ASP A 432 13.93 7.80 22.36
C ASP A 432 14.59 8.38 23.62
N HIS A 433 14.25 9.58 23.98
CA HIS A 433 14.81 10.27 25.16
C HIS A 433 13.92 10.13 26.40
N CYS A 434 12.69 9.68 26.24
CA CYS A 434 11.65 9.68 27.26
C CYS A 434 11.33 8.29 27.81
N CYS A 435 11.38 7.26 26.96
CA CYS A 435 10.96 5.91 27.26
C CYS A 435 12.16 4.93 27.34
N MET A 436 12.04 3.93 28.21
CA MET A 436 12.98 2.80 28.30
C MET A 436 12.43 1.58 27.55
N THR A 437 13.32 0.66 27.18
CA THR A 437 12.95 -0.63 26.56
C THR A 437 12.06 -1.53 27.44
N THR A 438 11.83 -1.14 28.68
CA THR A 438 10.94 -1.80 29.65
C THR A 438 9.58 -1.14 29.75
N CYS A 439 9.22 -0.28 28.78
CA CYS A 439 7.98 0.51 28.73
C CYS A 439 7.71 1.35 29.98
N SER A 440 8.76 1.81 30.59
CA SER A 440 8.73 2.75 31.72
C SER A 440 9.46 4.04 31.37
N LEU A 441 9.05 5.14 31.99
CA LEU A 441 9.65 6.44 31.74
C LEU A 441 11.12 6.50 32.24
N LYS A 442 11.98 7.15 31.47
CA LYS A 442 13.35 7.44 31.88
C LYS A 442 13.37 8.38 33.09
N PRO A 443 14.39 8.28 34.00
CA PRO A 443 14.52 9.17 35.14
C PRO A 443 14.47 10.65 34.74
N GLY A 444 13.48 11.37 35.26
CA GLY A 444 13.27 12.80 34.98
C GLY A 444 12.30 13.08 33.80
N ALA A 445 11.81 12.07 33.10
CA ALA A 445 10.71 12.18 32.15
C ALA A 445 9.36 12.20 32.91
N ALA A 446 8.46 13.07 32.48
CA ALA A 446 7.10 13.16 33.00
C ALA A 446 6.08 12.54 32.03
N CYS A 447 6.49 12.22 30.82
CA CYS A 447 5.71 11.54 29.77
C CYS A 447 6.63 10.99 28.69
N GLY A 448 6.16 9.98 27.96
CA GLY A 448 6.87 9.38 26.84
C GLY A 448 6.09 9.40 25.51
N HIS A 449 4.80 9.68 25.56
CA HIS A 449 3.90 9.65 24.41
C HIS A 449 2.80 10.71 24.55
N GLY A 450 1.92 10.82 23.55
CA GLY A 450 0.74 11.68 23.54
C GLY A 450 1.00 13.09 22.99
N ALA A 451 -0.04 13.70 22.42
CA ALA A 451 0.04 15.02 21.79
C ALA A 451 0.33 16.17 22.79
N CYS A 452 0.11 15.92 24.08
CA CYS A 452 0.41 16.84 25.17
C CYS A 452 1.78 16.57 25.85
N CYS A 453 2.61 15.73 25.22
CA CYS A 453 3.97 15.45 25.64
C CYS A 453 5.00 16.00 24.65
N LYS A 454 5.95 16.79 25.11
CA LYS A 454 7.04 17.29 24.29
C LYS A 454 8.35 17.32 25.05
N LYS A 455 9.38 16.67 24.49
CA LYS A 455 10.71 16.55 25.12
C LYS A 455 10.60 15.99 26.55
N CYS A 456 9.83 14.91 26.69
CA CYS A 456 9.61 14.20 27.95
C CYS A 456 8.96 15.04 29.08
N LYS A 457 8.29 16.14 28.72
CA LYS A 457 7.57 17.01 29.66
C LYS A 457 6.17 17.26 29.17
N LEU A 458 5.22 17.28 30.10
CA LEU A 458 3.86 17.68 29.82
C LEU A 458 3.81 19.12 29.32
N LEU A 459 3.03 19.35 28.27
CA LEU A 459 2.76 20.69 27.79
C LEU A 459 1.88 21.46 28.79
N PRO A 460 2.07 22.78 28.90
CA PRO A 460 1.26 23.60 29.78
C PRO A 460 -0.23 23.52 29.44
N SER A 461 -1.08 23.65 30.47
CA SER A 461 -2.52 23.77 30.28
C SER A 461 -2.83 24.96 29.34
N GLY A 462 -3.77 24.73 28.41
CA GLY A 462 -4.14 25.67 27.35
C GLY A 462 -3.30 25.60 26.08
N THR A 463 -2.32 24.66 26.00
CA THR A 463 -1.64 24.37 24.73
C THR A 463 -2.58 23.61 23.82
N VAL A 464 -2.76 24.07 22.57
CA VAL A 464 -3.58 23.37 21.59
C VAL A 464 -2.91 22.05 21.24
N CYS A 465 -3.61 20.95 21.41
CA CYS A 465 -3.13 19.61 21.03
C CYS A 465 -3.81 19.08 19.76
N ARG A 466 -5.01 19.59 19.42
CA ARG A 466 -5.67 19.36 18.15
C ARG A 466 -6.37 20.63 17.69
N GLU A 467 -6.03 21.08 16.50
CA GLU A 467 -6.68 22.23 15.85
C GLU A 467 -8.02 21.79 15.25
N LYS A 468 -9.00 22.70 15.21
CA LYS A 468 -10.24 22.45 14.49
C LYS A 468 -9.98 22.30 12.99
N THR A 469 -10.59 21.31 12.34
CA THR A 469 -10.39 21.02 10.92
C THR A 469 -11.39 21.70 9.99
N ASN A 470 -12.58 22.00 10.47
CA ASN A 470 -13.66 22.67 9.72
C ASN A 470 -14.62 23.40 10.65
N GLU A 471 -15.69 23.97 10.12
CA GLU A 471 -16.66 24.77 10.90
C GLU A 471 -17.50 23.94 11.88
N CYS A 472 -17.64 22.63 11.66
CA CYS A 472 -18.35 21.72 12.59
C CYS A 472 -17.43 21.11 13.65
N ASP A 473 -16.15 21.42 13.61
CA ASP A 473 -15.15 20.90 14.53
C ASP A 473 -14.83 21.89 15.65
N LEU A 474 -14.32 21.38 16.77
CA LEU A 474 -13.90 22.18 17.93
C LEU A 474 -12.44 21.83 18.27
N PRO A 475 -11.65 22.77 18.78
CA PRO A 475 -10.28 22.51 19.18
C PRO A 475 -10.22 21.87 20.58
N GLU A 476 -9.15 21.09 20.82
CA GLU A 476 -8.81 20.55 22.14
C GLU A 476 -7.49 21.13 22.66
N TRP A 477 -7.40 21.20 23.98
CA TRP A 477 -6.26 21.76 24.69
C TRP A 477 -5.74 20.81 25.76
N CYS A 478 -4.44 20.76 25.91
CA CYS A 478 -3.79 20.05 26.99
C CYS A 478 -4.23 20.62 28.36
N ASN A 479 -4.48 19.73 29.30
CA ASN A 479 -4.83 20.09 30.68
C ASN A 479 -3.63 20.36 31.60
N GLY A 480 -2.42 20.05 31.13
CA GLY A 480 -1.16 20.20 31.87
C GLY A 480 -0.84 19.04 32.82
N THR A 481 -1.69 18.02 32.90
CA THR A 481 -1.53 16.88 33.83
C THR A 481 -1.53 15.52 33.12
N SER A 482 -2.01 15.46 31.88
CA SER A 482 -2.05 14.25 31.06
C SER A 482 -1.18 14.41 29.80
N PRO A 483 -0.49 13.37 29.34
CA PRO A 483 0.20 13.36 28.07
C PRO A 483 -0.77 13.30 26.88
N GLU A 484 -1.97 12.79 27.09
CA GLU A 484 -2.99 12.62 26.06
C GLU A 484 -3.76 13.92 25.82
N CYS A 485 -4.07 14.16 24.54
CA CYS A 485 -5.06 15.16 24.17
C CYS A 485 -6.45 14.64 24.56
N PRO A 486 -7.38 15.51 25.02
CA PRO A 486 -8.76 15.09 25.23
C PRO A 486 -9.37 14.42 23.99
N ASP A 487 -10.39 13.58 24.22
CA ASP A 487 -11.17 12.97 23.14
C ASP A 487 -11.75 14.03 22.21
N ASP A 488 -11.83 13.70 20.93
CA ASP A 488 -12.33 14.55 19.87
C ASP A 488 -13.72 15.14 20.19
N VAL A 489 -13.82 16.44 20.29
CA VAL A 489 -15.06 17.17 20.47
C VAL A 489 -15.38 18.00 19.22
N TYR A 490 -16.64 17.95 18.81
CA TYR A 490 -17.16 18.67 17.66
C TYR A 490 -18.57 19.20 17.94
N LEU A 491 -19.09 20.05 17.07
CA LEU A 491 -20.43 20.59 17.20
C LEU A 491 -21.47 19.47 17.14
N GLN A 492 -22.43 19.50 18.04
CA GLN A 492 -23.54 18.54 18.06
C GLN A 492 -24.22 18.45 16.68
N ASP A 493 -24.58 17.23 16.29
CA ASP A 493 -25.30 17.01 15.04
C ASP A 493 -26.58 17.81 14.96
N GLY A 494 -26.85 18.42 13.78
CA GLY A 494 -28.00 19.27 13.55
C GLY A 494 -27.79 20.77 13.85
N ILE A 495 -26.62 21.19 14.31
CA ILE A 495 -26.25 22.62 14.37
C ILE A 495 -26.02 23.13 12.93
N GLU A 496 -26.53 24.34 12.64
CA GLU A 496 -26.34 24.97 11.33
C GLU A 496 -24.87 25.29 11.08
N CYS A 497 -24.40 24.93 9.87
CA CYS A 497 -23.10 25.26 9.32
C CYS A 497 -23.28 25.77 7.88
N GLY A 498 -22.68 26.90 7.56
CA GLY A 498 -22.89 27.53 6.24
C GLY A 498 -24.35 27.88 5.92
N THR A 499 -24.64 28.09 4.65
CA THR A 499 -25.99 28.43 4.19
C THR A 499 -26.80 27.15 3.93
N ASN A 500 -27.86 26.94 4.70
CA ASN A 500 -28.77 25.80 4.57
C ASN A 500 -28.05 24.42 4.61
N SER A 501 -27.16 24.28 5.61
CA SER A 501 -26.41 23.04 5.86
C SER A 501 -26.32 22.79 7.36
N TYR A 502 -26.15 21.55 7.76
CA TYR A 502 -26.07 21.14 9.16
C TYR A 502 -24.84 20.29 9.42
N CYS A 503 -24.26 20.45 10.59
CA CYS A 503 -23.20 19.57 11.08
C CYS A 503 -23.76 18.17 11.31
N TYR A 504 -23.05 17.18 10.82
CA TYR A 504 -23.31 15.77 11.06
C TYR A 504 -21.98 15.02 11.15
N GLN A 505 -21.75 14.33 12.27
CA GLN A 505 -20.51 13.58 12.52
C GLN A 505 -19.24 14.40 12.16
N LYS A 506 -19.15 15.62 12.74
CA LYS A 506 -18.00 16.53 12.56
C LYS A 506 -17.87 17.18 11.18
N ALA A 507 -18.75 16.91 10.24
CA ALA A 507 -18.71 17.46 8.88
C ALA A 507 -19.91 18.34 8.57
N CYS A 508 -19.69 19.41 7.78
CA CYS A 508 -20.75 20.23 7.20
C CYS A 508 -21.07 19.68 5.81
N ASN A 509 -22.07 18.78 5.72
CA ASN A 509 -22.38 18.10 4.49
C ASN A 509 -23.49 18.83 3.70
N ASN A 510 -23.23 19.06 2.39
CA ASN A 510 -24.24 19.46 1.43
C ASN A 510 -23.86 18.97 0.02
N HIS A 511 -24.82 18.94 -0.89
CA HIS A 511 -24.62 18.48 -2.26
C HIS A 511 -23.60 19.30 -3.04
N ASP A 512 -23.56 20.65 -2.84
CA ASP A 512 -22.60 21.53 -3.55
C ASP A 512 -21.15 21.24 -3.11
N ILE A 513 -20.93 21.06 -1.80
CA ILE A 513 -19.60 20.71 -1.28
C ILE A 513 -19.17 19.37 -1.88
N GLN A 514 -20.03 18.37 -1.86
CA GLN A 514 -19.72 17.06 -2.40
C GLN A 514 -19.47 17.11 -3.93
N CYS A 515 -20.25 17.88 -4.70
CA CYS A 515 -20.00 18.10 -6.11
C CYS A 515 -18.63 18.76 -6.37
N LYS A 516 -18.24 19.74 -5.56
CA LYS A 516 -16.90 20.38 -5.65
C LYS A 516 -15.78 19.44 -5.30
N GLU A 517 -15.94 18.58 -4.30
CA GLU A 517 -14.96 17.56 -3.94
C GLU A 517 -14.72 16.55 -5.06
N ILE A 518 -15.78 16.18 -5.81
CA ILE A 518 -15.70 15.19 -6.89
C ILE A 518 -15.24 15.82 -8.21
N PHE A 519 -15.81 16.97 -8.60
CA PHE A 519 -15.70 17.53 -9.94
C PHE A 519 -14.98 18.89 -10.01
N GLY A 520 -14.46 19.40 -8.88
CA GLY A 520 -13.73 20.66 -8.81
C GLY A 520 -14.59 21.87 -8.44
N THR A 521 -13.92 23.01 -8.22
CA THR A 521 -14.46 24.21 -7.55
C THR A 521 -15.69 24.83 -8.22
N GLU A 522 -15.83 24.66 -9.54
CA GLU A 522 -16.93 25.23 -10.34
C GLU A 522 -18.21 24.39 -10.30
N ALA A 523 -18.07 23.11 -9.89
CA ALA A 523 -19.19 22.19 -9.85
C ALA A 523 -20.18 22.55 -8.72
N SER A 524 -21.45 22.31 -8.97
CA SER A 524 -22.52 22.54 -8.00
C SER A 524 -23.56 21.42 -8.11
N SER A 525 -24.44 21.33 -7.12
CA SER A 525 -25.56 20.39 -7.14
C SER A 525 -26.47 20.64 -8.35
N ALA A 526 -26.88 19.58 -9.03
CA ALA A 526 -27.83 19.66 -10.11
C ALA A 526 -29.27 19.96 -9.59
N SER A 527 -30.17 20.19 -10.52
CA SER A 527 -31.60 20.39 -10.19
C SER A 527 -32.23 19.12 -9.62
N ALA A 528 -33.28 19.24 -8.82
CA ALA A 528 -34.04 18.12 -8.28
C ALA A 528 -34.57 17.15 -9.37
N SER A 529 -34.79 17.64 -10.60
CA SER A 529 -35.15 16.78 -11.71
C SER A 529 -34.05 15.79 -12.08
N CYS A 530 -32.78 16.20 -12.07
CA CYS A 530 -31.62 15.29 -12.28
C CYS A 530 -31.60 14.15 -11.25
N TYR A 531 -31.77 14.49 -9.97
CA TYR A 531 -31.84 13.49 -8.90
C TYR A 531 -33.03 12.54 -9.10
N ASN A 532 -34.18 13.08 -9.43
CA ASN A 532 -35.37 12.25 -9.68
C ASN A 532 -35.15 11.31 -10.85
N ASP A 533 -34.69 11.83 -11.99
CA ASP A 533 -34.57 11.05 -13.20
C ASP A 533 -33.46 9.99 -13.12
N MET A 534 -32.41 10.27 -12.39
CA MET A 534 -31.29 9.33 -12.20
C MET A 534 -31.57 8.34 -11.08
N ASN A 535 -31.89 8.81 -9.88
CA ASN A 535 -31.90 7.97 -8.68
C ASN A 535 -33.14 7.04 -8.59
N THR A 536 -34.16 7.24 -9.44
CA THR A 536 -35.30 6.31 -9.57
C THR A 536 -35.03 5.16 -10.55
N GLN A 537 -33.88 5.13 -11.26
CA GLN A 537 -33.60 4.09 -12.24
C GLN A 537 -33.23 2.75 -11.60
N GLY A 538 -32.67 2.73 -10.38
CA GLY A 538 -32.25 1.49 -9.70
C GLY A 538 -31.12 0.79 -10.45
N ASN A 539 -30.12 1.53 -10.89
CA ASN A 539 -28.93 1.03 -11.55
C ASN A 539 -27.65 1.58 -10.90
N ARG A 540 -26.48 1.23 -11.42
CA ARG A 540 -25.18 1.66 -10.86
C ARG A 540 -24.98 3.18 -10.85
N PHE A 541 -25.69 3.94 -11.67
CA PHE A 541 -25.59 5.39 -11.81
C PHE A 541 -26.60 6.16 -10.95
N GLY A 542 -27.68 5.49 -10.54
CA GLY A 542 -28.74 6.09 -9.74
C GLY A 542 -29.52 5.07 -8.94
N HIS A 543 -29.37 5.11 -7.61
CA HIS A 543 -30.03 4.22 -6.65
C HIS A 543 -29.97 4.83 -5.24
N CYS A 544 -30.78 4.32 -4.35
CA CYS A 544 -30.69 4.63 -2.91
C CYS A 544 -30.02 3.52 -2.12
N GLU A 545 -30.28 2.28 -2.45
CA GLU A 545 -29.79 1.15 -1.67
C GLU A 545 -29.26 0.03 -2.58
N ILE A 546 -28.35 -0.75 -2.07
CA ILE A 546 -27.86 -1.96 -2.71
C ILE A 546 -28.28 -3.14 -1.81
N TYR A 547 -29.14 -4.00 -2.34
CA TYR A 547 -29.58 -5.20 -1.64
C TYR A 547 -29.10 -6.45 -2.38
N ALA A 548 -28.24 -7.22 -1.75
CA ALA A 548 -27.57 -8.38 -2.33
C ALA A 548 -26.83 -8.00 -3.64
N THR A 549 -27.38 -8.35 -4.79
CA THR A 549 -26.81 -8.09 -6.13
C THR A 549 -27.63 -7.09 -6.95
N ARG A 550 -28.52 -6.33 -6.32
CA ARG A 550 -29.43 -5.43 -7.03
C ARG A 550 -29.35 -4.01 -6.48
N TYR A 551 -29.39 -3.06 -7.39
CA TYR A 551 -29.57 -1.66 -7.06
C TYR A 551 -31.06 -1.38 -6.87
N LEU A 552 -31.43 -0.80 -5.74
CA LEU A 552 -32.81 -0.43 -5.45
C LEU A 552 -33.04 1.05 -5.79
N PRO A 553 -34.07 1.36 -6.58
CA PRO A 553 -34.39 2.74 -6.92
C PRO A 553 -34.80 3.53 -5.67
N CYS A 554 -34.49 4.83 -5.67
CA CYS A 554 -34.99 5.74 -4.66
C CYS A 554 -36.51 5.92 -4.78
N LEU A 555 -37.18 6.04 -3.65
CA LEU A 555 -38.56 6.55 -3.62
C LEU A 555 -38.53 8.05 -3.95
N SER A 556 -39.60 8.57 -4.53
CA SER A 556 -39.67 9.97 -5.03
C SER A 556 -39.33 11.02 -3.93
N TYR A 557 -39.56 10.74 -2.69
CA TYR A 557 -39.23 11.61 -1.56
C TYR A 557 -37.79 11.41 -1.01
N ASP A 558 -37.08 10.37 -1.43
CA ASP A 558 -35.71 10.05 -1.03
C ASP A 558 -34.67 10.32 -2.13
N VAL A 559 -35.09 10.77 -3.31
CA VAL A 559 -34.21 10.94 -4.49
C VAL A 559 -32.98 11.79 -4.21
N MET A 560 -33.11 12.81 -3.34
CA MET A 560 -32.00 13.67 -2.95
C MET A 560 -30.97 12.98 -2.02
N CYS A 561 -31.27 11.79 -1.53
CA CYS A 561 -30.43 11.02 -0.60
C CYS A 561 -29.78 9.79 -1.24
N GLY A 562 -29.95 9.59 -2.53
CA GLY A 562 -29.33 8.50 -3.28
C GLY A 562 -27.91 8.84 -3.74
N ARG A 563 -27.68 8.90 -5.04
CA ARG A 563 -26.41 9.32 -5.60
C ARG A 563 -26.40 10.81 -5.92
N VAL A 564 -25.27 11.48 -5.64
CA VAL A 564 -25.11 12.91 -5.93
C VAL A 564 -25.13 13.16 -7.44
N GLN A 565 -25.88 14.18 -7.85
CA GLN A 565 -25.96 14.64 -9.23
C GLN A 565 -25.47 16.08 -9.31
N CYS A 566 -24.53 16.34 -10.20
CA CYS A 566 -23.83 17.62 -10.30
C CYS A 566 -24.04 18.29 -11.64
N GLN A 567 -23.83 19.60 -11.68
CA GLN A 567 -23.84 20.44 -12.89
C GLN A 567 -22.62 21.38 -12.86
N ASN A 568 -22.41 22.12 -13.93
CA ASN A 568 -21.26 23.04 -14.09
C ASN A 568 -19.90 22.34 -14.01
N VAL A 569 -19.83 21.11 -14.50
CA VAL A 569 -18.57 20.37 -14.57
C VAL A 569 -17.76 20.85 -15.77
N VAL A 570 -16.63 21.50 -15.51
CA VAL A 570 -15.76 22.07 -16.56
C VAL A 570 -14.64 21.10 -16.94
N THR A 571 -14.11 20.38 -15.99
CA THR A 571 -13.03 19.41 -16.20
C THR A 571 -13.39 18.09 -15.55
N LEU A 572 -13.10 17.00 -16.29
CA LEU A 572 -13.28 15.67 -15.72
C LEU A 572 -12.13 15.38 -14.74
N PRO A 573 -12.45 14.99 -13.50
CA PRO A 573 -11.43 14.65 -12.53
C PRO A 573 -10.71 13.37 -12.93
N ALA A 574 -9.43 13.26 -12.57
CA ALA A 574 -8.72 12.00 -12.60
C ALA A 574 -9.20 11.15 -11.40
N LEU A 575 -10.33 10.49 -11.56
CA LEU A 575 -10.86 9.60 -10.53
C LEU A 575 -9.95 8.38 -10.41
N LYS A 576 -9.84 7.87 -9.19
CA LYS A 576 -9.15 6.61 -8.91
C LYS A 576 -9.86 5.47 -9.65
N ASP A 577 -9.14 4.39 -9.93
CA ASP A 577 -9.68 3.21 -10.61
C ASP A 577 -11.03 2.77 -10.04
N HIS A 578 -11.89 2.27 -10.92
CA HIS A 578 -13.26 1.80 -10.67
C HIS A 578 -14.39 2.84 -10.65
N TYR A 579 -14.11 4.15 -10.74
CA TYR A 579 -15.15 5.14 -10.92
C TYR A 579 -15.27 5.56 -12.37
N THR A 580 -16.47 5.50 -12.92
CA THR A 580 -16.79 6.15 -14.20
C THR A 580 -17.59 7.42 -13.95
N VAL A 581 -17.29 8.46 -14.73
CA VAL A 581 -18.09 9.68 -14.75
C VAL A 581 -19.23 9.46 -15.73
N HIS A 582 -20.44 9.71 -15.29
CA HIS A 582 -21.64 9.61 -16.09
C HIS A 582 -22.18 11.00 -16.40
N GLN A 583 -22.54 11.23 -17.67
CA GLN A 583 -23.20 12.43 -18.15
C GLN A 583 -24.56 12.06 -18.73
N SER A 584 -25.62 12.71 -18.29
CA SER A 584 -26.96 12.55 -18.81
C SER A 584 -27.57 13.90 -19.16
N HIS A 585 -28.48 13.92 -20.14
CA HIS A 585 -29.14 15.12 -20.60
C HIS A 585 -30.65 14.96 -20.43
N PHE A 586 -31.22 15.81 -19.59
CA PHE A 586 -32.67 15.87 -19.36
C PHE A 586 -33.18 17.31 -19.54
N ASN A 587 -34.20 17.52 -20.38
CA ASN A 587 -34.88 18.81 -20.54
C ASN A 587 -33.94 20.03 -20.60
N ASN A 588 -32.93 20.01 -21.47
CA ASN A 588 -31.87 21.03 -21.59
C ASN A 588 -30.96 21.21 -20.41
N THR A 589 -30.99 20.35 -19.40
CA THR A 589 -30.01 20.32 -18.32
C THR A 589 -29.06 19.13 -18.46
N THR A 590 -27.79 19.37 -18.18
CA THR A 590 -26.76 18.32 -18.15
C THR A 590 -26.49 17.94 -16.71
N CYS A 591 -26.66 16.67 -16.40
CA CYS A 591 -26.39 16.10 -15.08
C CYS A 591 -25.14 15.23 -15.13
N TRP A 592 -24.30 15.36 -14.13
CA TRP A 592 -23.08 14.60 -13.98
C TRP A 592 -23.13 13.81 -12.68
N GLY A 593 -22.69 12.58 -12.74
CA GLY A 593 -22.58 11.72 -11.57
C GLY A 593 -21.43 10.73 -11.72
N THR A 594 -21.23 9.93 -10.70
CA THR A 594 -20.31 8.79 -10.72
C THR A 594 -21.11 7.50 -10.61
N ASP A 595 -20.55 6.41 -11.08
CA ASP A 595 -21.13 5.10 -10.85
C ASP A 595 -20.59 4.44 -9.57
N TYR A 596 -21.24 3.36 -9.17
CA TYR A 596 -20.74 2.44 -8.16
C TYR A 596 -21.03 1.01 -8.58
N HIS A 597 -19.98 0.21 -8.71
CA HIS A 597 -20.09 -1.19 -9.07
C HIS A 597 -20.24 -2.07 -7.84
N LEU A 598 -21.10 -3.08 -7.93
CA LEU A 598 -21.19 -4.12 -6.92
C LEU A 598 -19.83 -4.82 -6.75
N GLY A 599 -19.39 -4.99 -5.53
CA GLY A 599 -18.09 -5.61 -5.23
C GLY A 599 -16.88 -4.66 -5.18
N MET A 600 -17.08 -3.34 -5.33
CA MET A 600 -16.01 -2.38 -5.07
C MET A 600 -15.64 -2.36 -3.59
N SER A 601 -14.34 -2.44 -3.30
CA SER A 601 -13.78 -2.35 -1.94
C SER A 601 -13.47 -0.93 -1.48
N VAL A 602 -13.66 0.06 -2.37
CA VAL A 602 -13.41 1.48 -2.08
C VAL A 602 -14.69 2.19 -1.66
N PRO A 603 -14.62 3.21 -0.77
CA PRO A 603 -15.78 3.99 -0.38
C PRO A 603 -16.45 4.66 -1.59
N ASP A 604 -17.77 4.66 -1.64
CA ASP A 604 -18.54 5.30 -2.72
C ASP A 604 -18.51 6.83 -2.56
N ILE A 605 -17.74 7.51 -3.41
CA ILE A 605 -17.65 8.98 -3.42
C ILE A 605 -18.91 9.66 -3.93
N GLY A 606 -19.71 8.95 -4.74
CA GLY A 606 -20.94 9.45 -5.32
C GLY A 606 -22.19 9.25 -4.48
N GLU A 607 -22.06 8.56 -3.36
CA GLU A 607 -23.13 8.41 -2.38
C GLU A 607 -23.37 9.73 -1.65
N VAL A 608 -24.62 10.18 -1.58
CA VAL A 608 -24.97 11.38 -0.79
C VAL A 608 -24.65 11.14 0.68
N LYS A 609 -23.80 11.99 1.24
CA LYS A 609 -23.36 11.91 2.64
C LYS A 609 -24.52 12.16 3.59
N ASP A 610 -24.60 11.37 4.64
CA ASP A 610 -25.58 11.59 5.72
C ASP A 610 -25.41 13.01 6.34
N GLY A 611 -26.51 13.60 6.80
CA GLY A 611 -26.57 14.98 7.24
C GLY A 611 -26.80 16.01 6.14
N THR A 612 -26.71 15.62 4.85
CA THR A 612 -27.00 16.51 3.70
C THR A 612 -28.47 16.88 3.66
N VAL A 613 -28.79 18.15 3.42
CA VAL A 613 -30.17 18.63 3.34
C VAL A 613 -30.85 18.10 2.09
N CYS A 614 -32.00 17.47 2.25
CA CYS A 614 -32.80 16.91 1.14
C CYS A 614 -34.13 17.63 0.88
N ASP A 615 -34.64 18.34 1.88
CA ASP A 615 -35.89 19.14 1.79
C ASP A 615 -35.88 20.15 2.97
N LYS A 616 -36.86 21.02 3.00
CA LYS A 616 -37.02 21.97 4.11
C LYS A 616 -37.16 21.24 5.43
N ASP A 617 -36.26 21.53 6.39
CA ASP A 617 -36.18 20.88 7.70
C ASP A 617 -35.98 19.36 7.67
N LYS A 618 -35.43 18.81 6.53
CA LYS A 618 -35.11 17.40 6.40
C LYS A 618 -33.68 17.19 5.93
N ILE A 619 -33.12 16.08 6.36
CA ILE A 619 -31.77 15.66 6.04
C ILE A 619 -31.75 14.19 5.60
N CYS A 620 -30.72 13.84 4.85
CA CYS A 620 -30.44 12.45 4.50
C CYS A 620 -29.85 11.72 5.70
N LEU A 621 -30.47 10.62 6.07
CA LEU A 621 -29.94 9.65 7.03
C LEU A 621 -30.22 8.23 6.51
N ASN A 622 -29.19 7.45 6.35
CA ASN A 622 -29.28 6.08 5.82
C ASN A 622 -30.09 6.06 4.50
N LYS A 623 -29.73 6.92 3.56
CA LYS A 623 -30.36 7.06 2.22
C LYS A 623 -31.82 7.49 2.23
N ARG A 624 -32.34 7.97 3.34
CA ARG A 624 -33.73 8.43 3.47
C ARG A 624 -33.78 9.91 3.86
N CYS A 625 -34.71 10.65 3.26
CA CYS A 625 -34.98 12.03 3.57
C CYS A 625 -35.90 12.11 4.80
N VAL A 626 -35.32 12.34 5.96
CA VAL A 626 -36.04 12.34 7.26
C VAL A 626 -36.02 13.70 7.92
N SER A 627 -36.99 13.94 8.81
CA SER A 627 -37.02 15.18 9.59
C SER A 627 -35.77 15.33 10.47
N ARG A 628 -35.16 16.51 10.46
CA ARG A 628 -34.04 16.92 11.32
C ARG A 628 -34.27 16.69 12.81
N ILE A 629 -35.52 16.69 13.26
CA ILE A 629 -35.90 16.39 14.66
C ILE A 629 -35.40 15.00 15.11
N ARG A 630 -35.12 14.09 14.19
CA ARG A 630 -34.55 12.78 14.50
C ARG A 630 -33.09 12.82 15.00
N LEU A 631 -32.36 13.90 14.70
CA LEU A 631 -31.13 14.18 15.39
C LEU A 631 -31.55 14.71 16.78
N SER A 632 -31.52 13.85 17.79
CA SER A 632 -31.92 14.21 19.17
C SER A 632 -31.10 15.40 19.66
N VAL A 633 -31.68 16.58 19.55
CA VAL A 633 -31.05 17.83 20.00
C VAL A 633 -31.40 18.02 21.48
N ASP A 634 -30.83 17.18 22.35
CA ASP A 634 -31.06 17.26 23.79
C ASP A 634 -30.41 18.48 24.41
N CYS A 635 -29.31 18.96 23.83
CA CYS A 635 -28.67 20.22 24.19
C CYS A 635 -29.05 21.31 23.19
N GLN A 636 -29.62 22.43 23.69
CA GLN A 636 -29.96 23.60 22.90
C GLN A 636 -29.08 24.77 23.30
N ARG A 637 -28.86 25.76 22.41
CA ARG A 637 -28.10 27.01 22.70
C ARG A 637 -28.55 27.71 23.96
N GLN A 638 -29.83 27.56 24.36
CA GLN A 638 -30.37 28.10 25.59
C GLN A 638 -29.76 27.47 26.84
N HIS A 639 -29.42 26.19 26.81
CA HIS A 639 -28.74 25.47 27.90
C HIS A 639 -27.33 26.02 28.15
N CYS A 640 -26.69 26.55 27.10
CA CYS A 640 -25.40 27.24 27.17
C CYS A 640 -25.52 28.74 27.34
N ASN A 641 -26.70 29.25 27.81
CA ASN A 641 -27.00 30.65 28.04
C ASN A 641 -26.70 31.57 26.85
N ARG A 642 -26.81 31.07 25.61
CA ARG A 642 -26.43 31.74 24.35
C ARG A 642 -24.97 32.25 24.33
N ARG A 643 -24.11 31.69 25.19
CA ARG A 643 -22.70 32.03 25.36
C ARG A 643 -21.77 30.87 25.05
N GLY A 644 -22.29 29.90 24.32
CA GLY A 644 -21.61 28.70 23.89
C GLY A 644 -22.45 27.88 22.91
N VAL A 645 -21.91 26.81 22.46
CA VAL A 645 -22.52 25.82 21.57
C VAL A 645 -22.51 24.45 22.23
N CYS A 646 -23.41 23.57 21.81
CA CYS A 646 -23.42 22.21 22.30
C CYS A 646 -22.42 21.38 21.53
N ASN A 647 -21.64 20.52 22.21
CA ASN A 647 -20.73 19.57 21.59
C ASN A 647 -21.39 18.20 21.42
N ASN A 648 -20.69 17.27 20.78
CA ASN A 648 -21.13 15.89 20.53
C ASN A 648 -21.40 15.05 21.78
N LYS A 649 -20.88 15.50 22.95
CA LYS A 649 -21.13 14.87 24.27
C LYS A 649 -22.29 15.55 25.03
N GLN A 650 -23.05 16.43 24.34
CA GLN A 650 -24.18 17.20 24.88
C GLN A 650 -23.80 18.20 25.99
N HIS A 651 -22.51 18.57 26.07
CA HIS A 651 -22.02 19.59 27.00
C HIS A 651 -21.83 20.91 26.29
N CYS A 652 -21.86 22.01 27.07
CA CYS A 652 -21.59 23.31 26.49
C CYS A 652 -20.12 23.56 26.26
N HIS A 653 -19.77 23.90 25.03
CA HIS A 653 -18.50 24.49 24.66
C HIS A 653 -18.66 26.00 24.67
N CYS A 654 -18.16 26.64 25.72
CA CYS A 654 -18.37 28.05 26.01
C CYS A 654 -17.48 28.93 25.14
N HIS A 655 -18.02 30.08 24.70
CA HIS A 655 -17.22 31.08 24.00
C HIS A 655 -16.16 31.68 24.94
N PRO A 656 -15.06 32.21 24.39
CA PRO A 656 -14.06 32.92 25.19
C PRO A 656 -14.69 33.95 26.12
N GLY A 657 -14.26 33.99 27.39
CA GLY A 657 -14.81 34.85 28.43
C GLY A 657 -15.87 34.17 29.31
N TRP A 658 -16.28 32.95 29.03
CA TRP A 658 -17.27 32.19 29.80
C TRP A 658 -16.72 30.82 30.19
N ALA A 659 -17.12 30.28 31.32
CA ALA A 659 -16.65 29.01 31.83
C ALA A 659 -17.70 27.90 31.67
N PRO A 660 -17.28 26.66 31.37
CA PRO A 660 -18.15 25.50 31.48
C PRO A 660 -18.58 25.27 32.96
N PRO A 661 -19.66 24.47 33.25
CA PRO A 661 -20.35 23.60 32.30
C PRO A 661 -21.44 24.28 31.46
N ASN A 662 -22.02 25.40 31.88
CA ASN A 662 -23.19 26.01 31.27
C ASN A 662 -23.01 27.49 30.85
N CYS A 663 -21.80 27.97 30.77
CA CYS A 663 -21.43 29.30 30.30
C CYS A 663 -22.07 30.47 31.10
N THR A 664 -22.34 30.30 32.40
CA THR A 664 -22.91 31.31 33.25
C THR A 664 -21.88 32.21 33.94
N VAL A 665 -20.72 31.62 34.23
CA VAL A 665 -19.63 32.26 34.99
C VAL A 665 -18.55 32.73 34.03
N LYS A 666 -17.84 33.81 34.39
CA LYS A 666 -16.68 34.28 33.64
C LYS A 666 -15.54 33.23 33.67
N GLY A 667 -14.90 33.00 32.51
CA GLY A 667 -13.84 32.02 32.39
C GLY A 667 -13.14 32.08 31.03
N LEU A 668 -12.33 31.06 30.72
CA LEU A 668 -11.47 31.04 29.53
C LEU A 668 -12.19 30.60 28.25
N GLY A 669 -13.29 29.88 28.35
CA GLY A 669 -13.98 29.23 27.24
C GLY A 669 -13.84 27.70 27.31
N GLY A 670 -14.16 27.03 26.19
CA GLY A 670 -14.05 25.57 26.07
C GLY A 670 -15.18 24.82 26.75
N SER A 671 -15.04 23.52 26.83
CA SER A 671 -15.97 22.60 27.51
C SER A 671 -15.25 21.80 28.59
N ILE A 672 -15.99 21.04 29.34
CA ILE A 672 -15.43 20.06 30.30
C ILE A 672 -14.69 18.93 29.57
N ASP A 673 -14.97 18.74 28.27
CA ASP A 673 -14.44 17.65 27.44
C ASP A 673 -13.21 18.09 26.60
N SER A 674 -13.08 19.40 26.28
CA SER A 674 -12.07 19.92 25.36
C SER A 674 -10.75 20.31 26.03
N GLY A 675 -10.67 20.22 27.34
CA GLY A 675 -9.60 20.87 28.12
C GLY A 675 -9.76 22.40 28.20
N PRO A 676 -8.99 23.09 29.05
CA PRO A 676 -9.07 24.52 29.24
C PRO A 676 -8.30 25.29 28.14
N PRO A 677 -8.91 26.23 27.41
CA PRO A 677 -8.21 27.03 26.42
C PRO A 677 -7.22 28.00 27.07
N PRO A 678 -6.30 28.60 26.31
CA PRO A 678 -5.33 29.55 26.83
C PRO A 678 -6.03 30.84 27.35
N PRO A 679 -5.44 31.54 28.32
CA PRO A 679 -5.94 32.84 28.77
C PRO A 679 -5.95 33.84 27.61
N LEU A 680 -7.01 34.68 27.56
CA LEU A 680 -7.11 35.70 26.54
C LEU A 680 -5.92 36.68 26.66
N PRO A 681 -5.34 37.11 25.51
CA PRO A 681 -4.27 38.11 25.54
C PRO A 681 -4.75 39.41 26.22
N PRO A 682 -3.87 40.11 26.95
CA PRO A 682 -4.21 41.38 27.60
C PRO A 682 -4.72 42.38 26.57
N GLY A 683 -5.98 42.86 26.75
CA GLY A 683 -6.62 43.84 25.86
C GLY A 683 -7.56 43.24 24.80
N ALA A 684 -7.74 41.93 24.74
CA ALA A 684 -8.75 41.33 23.88
C ALA A 684 -10.17 41.65 24.41
N THR A 685 -10.93 42.40 23.64
CA THR A 685 -12.37 42.62 23.89
C THR A 685 -13.17 41.40 23.50
N ILE A 686 -14.00 40.89 24.40
CA ILE A 686 -14.96 39.83 24.13
C ILE A 686 -15.93 40.36 23.07
N PRO A 687 -16.14 39.68 21.93
CA PRO A 687 -17.10 40.10 20.93
C PRO A 687 -18.48 40.28 21.55
N PRO A 688 -19.23 41.34 21.19
CA PRO A 688 -20.61 41.49 21.64
C PRO A 688 -21.47 40.34 21.13
N LEU A 689 -22.43 39.92 21.94
CA LEU A 689 -23.48 38.97 21.50
C LEU A 689 -24.18 39.54 20.27
N GLU A 690 -24.19 38.82 19.16
CA GLU A 690 -25.04 39.16 18.03
C GLU A 690 -26.51 39.09 18.47
N GLU A 691 -27.12 40.25 18.71
CA GLU A 691 -28.56 40.38 18.73
C GLU A 691 -29.08 40.26 17.28
N ASN A 692 -30.02 39.34 17.09
CA ASN A 692 -30.74 39.20 15.84
C ASN A 692 -31.29 40.51 15.33
N THR A 693 -30.63 41.19 14.41
CA THR A 693 -31.21 42.20 13.57
C THR A 693 -31.67 41.54 12.28
N THR A 694 -33.00 41.58 12.10
CA THR A 694 -33.65 41.32 10.81
C THR A 694 -32.95 42.07 9.69
N PRO A 695 -32.73 41.48 8.52
CA PRO A 695 -32.09 42.17 7.41
C PRO A 695 -33.00 43.25 6.86
N SER A 696 -32.60 44.50 7.08
CA SER A 696 -33.12 45.65 6.33
C SER A 696 -32.44 45.68 4.96
N VAL A 697 -33.25 45.69 3.94
CA VAL A 697 -32.90 45.89 2.54
C VAL A 697 -32.20 47.25 2.38
N GLU A 698 -30.93 47.25 2.01
CA GLU A 698 -30.26 48.44 1.50
C GLU A 698 -29.70 48.20 0.11
N ASN A 699 -30.00 49.21 -0.76
CA ASN A 699 -29.65 49.24 -2.18
C ASN A 699 -28.13 49.41 -2.40
N PRO A 700 -27.63 48.95 -3.59
CA PRO A 700 -26.21 49.05 -3.88
C PRO A 700 -25.77 50.46 -4.26
N PRO A 701 -24.58 50.93 -3.86
CA PRO A 701 -23.97 52.14 -4.38
C PRO A 701 -23.22 51.88 -5.70
N PRO A 702 -23.04 52.94 -6.52
CA PRO A 702 -22.54 52.84 -7.89
C PRO A 702 -21.02 52.70 -7.99
N PRO A 703 -20.50 52.30 -9.16
CA PRO A 703 -19.07 52.05 -9.35
C PRO A 703 -18.36 53.38 -9.67
N ASP A 704 -17.22 53.62 -9.03
CA ASP A 704 -16.11 54.33 -9.66
C ASP A 704 -14.88 54.46 -8.74
N ALA A 705 -13.76 54.40 -9.44
CA ALA A 705 -12.43 54.92 -9.09
C ALA A 705 -11.40 53.99 -8.49
N ASN A 706 -10.47 53.60 -9.39
CA ASN A 706 -9.11 53.21 -9.10
C ASN A 706 -8.38 54.17 -8.17
N PRO A 707 -7.54 53.70 -7.31
CA PRO A 707 -6.21 54.27 -7.21
C PRO A 707 -5.08 53.26 -7.22
N THR A 708 -4.11 53.57 -8.09
CA THR A 708 -2.73 53.15 -8.05
C THR A 708 -2.06 53.45 -6.71
N SER A 709 -1.30 52.51 -6.21
CA SER A 709 0.08 52.65 -5.72
C SER A 709 0.41 51.67 -4.60
N GLY A 710 1.37 50.77 -4.84
CA GLY A 710 2.60 50.64 -4.13
C GLY A 710 2.51 50.31 -2.62
N ALA A 711 2.72 49.04 -2.29
CA ALA A 711 3.32 48.70 -1.00
C ALA A 711 4.23 47.49 -1.20
N GLU A 712 5.51 47.73 -1.10
CA GLU A 712 6.57 46.75 -0.98
C GLU A 712 6.37 45.90 0.28
N SER A 713 6.49 44.57 0.10
CA SER A 713 6.61 43.64 1.22
C SER A 713 8.09 43.53 1.64
N PRO A 714 8.41 43.45 2.94
CA PRO A 714 9.80 43.38 3.39
C PRO A 714 10.38 41.98 3.07
N GLU A 715 11.43 41.98 2.26
CA GLU A 715 12.28 40.81 2.01
C GLU A 715 12.93 40.31 3.31
N ASN A 716 12.82 39.03 3.53
CA ASN A 716 13.42 38.34 4.67
C ASN A 716 14.93 38.10 4.44
N PRO A 717 15.85 38.77 5.18
CA PRO A 717 17.29 38.72 4.90
C PRO A 717 17.93 37.33 5.15
N HIS A 718 17.19 36.38 5.73
CA HIS A 718 17.69 35.02 5.95
C HIS A 718 17.69 34.15 4.69
N MET A 719 16.71 34.32 3.81
CA MET A 719 16.65 33.56 2.55
C MET A 719 17.76 33.95 1.57
N ALA A 720 18.09 35.22 1.49
CA ALA A 720 19.17 35.71 0.63
C ALA A 720 20.55 35.15 1.06
N ARG A 721 20.81 34.99 2.34
CA ARG A 721 22.06 34.39 2.84
C ARG A 721 22.15 32.90 2.54
N ILE A 722 21.05 32.17 2.64
CA ILE A 722 21.01 30.72 2.34
C ILE A 722 21.26 30.49 0.86
N ILE A 723 20.59 31.23 -0.03
CA ILE A 723 20.78 31.14 -1.48
C ILE A 723 22.23 31.49 -1.86
N PHE A 724 22.80 32.53 -1.26
CA PHE A 724 24.18 32.93 -1.53
C PHE A 724 25.20 31.86 -1.12
N THR A 725 24.95 31.16 0.01
CA THR A 725 25.81 30.08 0.48
C THR A 725 25.77 28.87 -0.47
N TYR A 726 24.58 28.49 -0.95
CA TYR A 726 24.45 27.40 -1.91
C TYR A 726 25.09 27.71 -3.27
N VAL A 727 24.94 28.94 -3.75
CA VAL A 727 25.60 29.41 -4.98
C VAL A 727 27.12 29.34 -4.84
N LEU A 728 27.65 29.73 -3.69
CA LEU A 728 29.10 29.70 -3.45
C LEU A 728 29.64 28.27 -3.41
N ILE A 729 28.93 27.35 -2.74
CA ILE A 729 29.28 25.92 -2.73
C ILE A 729 29.25 25.34 -4.15
N PHE A 730 28.23 25.68 -4.94
CA PHE A 730 28.09 25.22 -6.32
C PHE A 730 29.23 25.70 -7.21
N ILE A 731 29.64 26.95 -7.07
CA ILE A 731 30.82 27.51 -7.77
C ILE A 731 32.11 26.77 -7.39
N VAL A 732 32.31 26.48 -6.09
CA VAL A 732 33.49 25.73 -5.64
C VAL A 732 33.52 24.31 -6.20
N LEU A 733 32.39 23.64 -6.27
CA LEU A 733 32.28 22.30 -6.86
C LEU A 733 32.57 22.33 -8.38
N ILE A 734 32.10 23.34 -9.12
CA ILE A 734 32.40 23.49 -10.54
C ILE A 734 33.89 23.74 -10.74
N LEU A 735 34.51 24.61 -9.96
CA LEU A 735 35.96 24.87 -10.07
C LEU A 735 36.77 23.62 -9.73
N PHE A 736 36.36 22.84 -8.75
CA PHE A 736 37.00 21.56 -8.42
C PHE A 736 36.85 20.54 -9.56
N TYR A 737 35.67 20.45 -10.17
CA TYR A 737 35.44 19.59 -11.34
C TYR A 737 36.28 19.98 -12.53
N LEU A 738 36.37 21.30 -12.86
CA LEU A 738 37.20 21.82 -13.92
C LEU A 738 38.69 21.56 -13.65
N PHE A 739 39.14 21.67 -12.39
CA PHE A 739 40.50 21.35 -11.99
C PHE A 739 40.83 19.87 -12.21
N CYS A 740 39.90 18.98 -11.83
CA CYS A 740 40.06 17.53 -12.08
C CYS A 740 40.09 17.19 -13.56
N CYS A 741 39.23 17.82 -14.38
CA CYS A 741 39.25 17.67 -15.84
C CYS A 741 40.57 18.14 -16.46
N LEU A 742 41.12 19.27 -16.01
CA LEU A 742 42.42 19.77 -16.49
C LEU A 742 43.57 18.84 -16.08
N MET A 743 43.54 18.25 -14.89
CA MET A 743 44.54 17.28 -14.45
C MET A 743 44.46 15.97 -15.26
N LEU A 744 43.22 15.49 -15.55
CA LEU A 744 43.02 14.31 -16.40
C LEU A 744 43.45 14.58 -17.86
N CYS A 745 43.20 15.78 -18.41
CA CYS A 745 43.68 16.16 -19.73
C CYS A 745 45.21 16.22 -19.79
N LYS A 746 45.87 16.77 -18.75
CA LYS A 746 47.36 16.79 -18.68
C LYS A 746 47.93 15.37 -18.54
N ALA A 747 47.27 14.48 -17.81
CA ALA A 747 47.69 13.08 -17.71
C ALA A 747 47.55 12.33 -19.05
N LYS A 748 46.48 12.63 -19.83
CA LYS A 748 46.28 12.05 -21.16
C LYS A 748 47.28 12.56 -22.18
N GLN A 749 47.74 13.82 -22.07
CA GLN A 749 48.73 14.39 -22.95
C GLN A 749 50.13 13.85 -22.67
N LYS A 750 50.46 13.55 -21.41
CA LYS A 750 51.72 12.95 -21.01
C LYS A 750 51.88 11.49 -21.47
N ASN A 751 50.75 10.76 -21.62
CA ASN A 751 50.74 9.38 -22.14
C ASN A 751 50.79 9.31 -23.67
N LYS A 752 50.64 10.45 -24.40
CA LYS A 752 50.71 10.49 -25.83
C LYS A 752 52.12 10.74 -26.35
N ASP A 753 53.01 11.25 -25.46
CA ASP A 753 54.39 11.58 -25.77
C ASP A 753 55.40 10.46 -25.44
N GLU A 754 54.94 9.30 -24.99
CA GLU A 754 55.76 8.14 -24.58
C GLU A 754 55.47 6.85 -25.37
N MET A 755 54.94 6.90 -26.60
CA MET A 755 54.89 5.71 -27.47
C MET A 755 55.94 5.81 -28.61
N PRO A 756 56.89 4.87 -28.70
CA PRO A 756 57.82 4.81 -29.83
C PRO A 756 57.16 4.16 -31.05
N GLU A 757 57.40 4.77 -32.19
CA GLU A 757 57.13 4.22 -33.53
C GLU A 757 57.73 2.84 -33.70
N LYS A 758 56.95 1.91 -34.23
CA LYS A 758 57.44 0.72 -34.91
C LYS A 758 56.76 0.60 -36.26
N GLU A 759 57.65 0.49 -37.21
CA GLU A 759 57.51 0.45 -38.65
C GLU A 759 56.65 -0.70 -39.17
N ASP A 760 56.04 -0.42 -40.33
CA ASP A 760 55.47 -1.33 -41.29
C ASP A 760 56.46 -2.38 -41.81
N GLU A 761 56.02 -3.61 -42.11
CA GLU A 761 56.34 -4.33 -43.32
C GLU A 761 55.53 -5.63 -43.51
N ASN A 762 55.05 -5.75 -44.76
CA ASN A 762 54.67 -6.95 -45.53
C ASN A 762 53.30 -7.60 -45.27
N GLU A 763 52.35 -7.40 -46.14
CA GLU A 763 52.15 -7.85 -47.53
C GLU A 763 52.13 -9.36 -47.76
N GLN A 764 50.99 -9.86 -48.30
CA GLN A 764 50.77 -10.85 -49.36
C GLN A 764 50.49 -12.33 -49.05
N GLN A 765 49.37 -12.70 -49.68
CA GLN A 765 49.04 -14.05 -50.30
C GLN A 765 48.50 -15.13 -49.37
N ALA A 766 47.47 -15.81 -49.67
CA ALA A 766 46.66 -16.25 -50.79
C ALA A 766 45.68 -17.23 -50.20
N ASP A 767 44.46 -17.17 -50.54
CA ASP A 767 43.68 -17.99 -51.48
C ASP A 767 43.43 -19.48 -51.13
N GLU A 768 42.15 -19.80 -51.26
CA GLU A 768 41.56 -21.12 -51.59
C GLU A 768 41.65 -22.34 -50.62
N SER A 769 40.55 -22.84 -50.15
CA SER A 769 39.71 -23.90 -50.68
C SER A 769 38.90 -24.59 -49.60
N GLU A 770 37.64 -24.64 -49.86
CA GLU A 770 36.72 -25.80 -49.87
C GLU A 770 37.05 -27.00 -48.93
N VAL A 771 36.21 -27.28 -48.00
CA VAL A 771 35.19 -28.35 -47.99
C VAL A 771 34.24 -28.08 -46.84
#